data_691305bde4640069cb9c0dccf821110a
#
_entry.id   691305bde4640069cb9c0dccf821110a
#
_cell.length_a   1.000
_cell.length_b   1.000
_cell.length_c   1.000
_cell.angle_alpha   90.00
_cell.angle_beta   90.00
_cell.angle_gamma   90.00
#
_symmetry.space_group_name_H-M   'P 1'
#
loop_
_entity.id
_entity.type
_entity.pdbx_description
1 polymer ?
#
loop_
_entity_poly.entity_id
_entity_poly.type
_entity_poly.pdbx_seq_one_letter_code
_entity_poly.pdbx_strand_id
1 'polypeptide(L)'
;MSAIAVLDRARTAIELGESHFREFKSALEGPPGDKKKRSVKDIATNISQTLVAFANADGGELLVGVEDNGEISGLPDFSDREYEILETAPTNRIHSDTPLPGVRKYRLTIEGKSILYFSVPKSVQCVHITTDGRCLQRRDLESVPVAVETIQFDRREVKSREYDRSFIDGVSADDLNIELVKTVADQVLKGMSAEKCLQYLELGEYGLSQLRLRRAALLLFAKEPHKWHPRLQIRILKVDGNDVKTGEEYNVISDQVIQGNILTLIDSAWEAMRPFLIQTKIDSHARFEQRSIYPELACREALLNSIAHRDYSDEGRGIEVYIYDDHLEVRNPGALLSSMRLEDIVSQKGVHQSRNSYVARVLRELGYMRELGEGMRRIYDLMNKNELAPPALISRPDGFSITLTNRAMYSHLDLLWLSQFDHLALDREMKSVILLGQEGRIFSALQIWEAVGIVDTEDYRKLVESLFKIGVLQNEIERDTARRIAQKKKIPFRSFPRYKISIPGKVSEGGQSEGSFLSDEKSKAALDSSTLQPEVLVSKGHAEVEEGTERKEISGGKLFIANLPLKAIDNDLYDLFSVFGTIVELKVPRRYNKTKGYGFIEFELPSSAKAALDQHGELVYLDRKLVIRPSTAKSL
;
A
#
# COMPACT_ATOMS: atom_id res chain seq x y z
N MET A 1 38.61 -15.90 -20.97
CA MET A 1 39.66 -16.28 -19.98
C MET A 1 40.33 -17.55 -20.49
N SER A 2 41.63 -17.71 -20.30
CA SER A 2 42.30 -18.97 -20.59
C SER A 2 41.86 -20.04 -19.57
N ALA A 3 41.95 -21.33 -19.94
CA ALA A 3 41.58 -22.42 -19.03
C ALA A 3 42.40 -22.39 -17.72
N ILE A 4 43.65 -21.92 -17.77
CA ILE A 4 44.52 -21.73 -16.60
C ILE A 4 43.92 -20.68 -15.64
N ALA A 5 43.47 -19.55 -16.14
CA ALA A 5 42.87 -18.50 -15.31
C ALA A 5 41.54 -18.95 -14.64
N VAL A 6 40.79 -19.86 -15.27
CA VAL A 6 39.56 -20.41 -14.67
C VAL A 6 39.90 -21.41 -13.58
N LEU A 7 40.93 -22.22 -13.76
CA LEU A 7 41.40 -23.19 -12.77
C LEU A 7 41.88 -22.47 -11.49
N ASP A 8 42.69 -21.42 -11.63
CA ASP A 8 43.16 -20.62 -10.50
C ASP A 8 41.99 -19.93 -9.76
N ARG A 9 41.02 -19.42 -10.51
CA ARG A 9 39.80 -18.84 -9.93
C ARG A 9 38.98 -19.87 -9.14
N ALA A 10 38.83 -21.09 -9.68
CA ALA A 10 38.14 -22.17 -8.99
C ALA A 10 38.84 -22.58 -7.69
N ARG A 11 40.17 -22.66 -7.69
CA ARG A 11 40.96 -22.92 -6.46
C ARG A 11 40.78 -21.84 -5.43
N THR A 12 40.91 -20.58 -5.83
CA THR A 12 40.67 -19.43 -4.94
C THR A 12 39.25 -19.43 -4.39
N ALA A 13 38.23 -19.77 -5.22
CA ALA A 13 36.87 -19.89 -4.79
C ALA A 13 36.68 -20.96 -3.70
N ILE A 14 37.35 -22.12 -3.83
CA ILE A 14 37.29 -23.19 -2.83
C ILE A 14 37.97 -22.77 -1.52
N GLU A 15 39.13 -22.10 -1.60
CA GLU A 15 39.86 -21.59 -0.42
C GLU A 15 39.04 -20.55 0.36
N LEU A 16 38.28 -19.69 -0.34
CA LEU A 16 37.46 -18.62 0.26
C LEU A 16 36.13 -19.13 0.81
N GLY A 17 35.69 -20.35 0.43
CA GLY A 17 34.43 -20.93 0.87
C GLY A 17 33.18 -20.31 0.23
N GLU A 18 31.98 -20.75 0.68
CA GLU A 18 30.71 -20.25 0.21
C GLU A 18 30.47 -18.79 0.61
N SER A 19 29.73 -18.06 -0.21
CA SER A 19 29.37 -16.66 0.02
C SER A 19 28.12 -16.27 -0.77
N HIS A 20 27.70 -15.02 -0.66
CA HIS A 20 26.64 -14.47 -1.52
C HIS A 20 26.91 -14.72 -3.03
N PHE A 21 28.17 -14.77 -3.45
CA PHE A 21 28.57 -14.91 -4.85
C PHE A 21 29.13 -16.33 -5.19
N ARG A 22 29.17 -17.24 -4.23
CA ARG A 22 29.73 -18.59 -4.42
C ARG A 22 28.88 -19.62 -3.71
N GLU A 23 28.70 -20.75 -4.39
CA GLU A 23 27.98 -21.90 -3.87
C GLU A 23 28.69 -23.19 -4.24
N PHE A 24 28.73 -24.14 -3.32
CA PHE A 24 29.21 -25.48 -3.54
C PHE A 24 28.05 -26.46 -3.55
N LYS A 25 28.20 -27.52 -4.36
CA LYS A 25 27.21 -28.59 -4.39
C LYS A 25 27.89 -29.92 -4.48
N SER A 26 27.70 -30.74 -3.46
CA SER A 26 28.16 -32.12 -3.51
C SER A 26 27.47 -32.90 -4.62
N ALA A 27 28.25 -33.72 -5.33
CA ALA A 27 27.73 -34.72 -6.27
C ALA A 27 27.40 -36.06 -5.59
N LEU A 28 27.67 -36.15 -4.28
CA LEU A 28 27.50 -37.37 -3.47
C LEU A 28 26.50 -37.11 -2.35
N GLU A 29 25.86 -38.19 -1.88
CA GLU A 29 24.94 -38.18 -0.74
C GLU A 29 25.20 -39.39 0.17
N GLY A 30 24.86 -39.27 1.46
CA GLY A 30 25.03 -40.30 2.46
C GLY A 30 26.01 -39.91 3.58
N PRO A 31 26.18 -40.76 4.59
CA PRO A 31 27.03 -40.47 5.74
C PRO A 31 28.54 -40.47 5.34
N PRO A 32 29.39 -39.77 6.11
CA PRO A 32 30.84 -39.81 5.90
C PRO A 32 31.36 -41.24 5.87
N GLY A 33 32.05 -41.62 4.79
CA GLY A 33 32.61 -42.97 4.59
C GLY A 33 31.72 -43.94 3.79
N ASP A 34 30.43 -43.63 3.56
CA ASP A 34 29.54 -44.40 2.66
C ASP A 34 28.73 -43.44 1.76
N LYS A 35 29.43 -42.49 1.12
CA LYS A 35 28.82 -41.57 0.17
C LYS A 35 28.55 -42.25 -1.16
N LYS A 36 27.33 -42.09 -1.68
CA LYS A 36 26.87 -42.61 -2.96
C LYS A 36 26.62 -41.48 -3.95
N LYS A 37 26.69 -41.78 -5.21
CA LYS A 37 26.38 -40.87 -6.30
C LYS A 37 24.96 -40.38 -6.19
N ARG A 38 24.75 -39.06 -6.19
CA ARG A 38 23.42 -38.42 -6.23
C ARG A 38 22.78 -38.60 -7.59
N SER A 39 21.45 -38.49 -7.60
CA SER A 39 20.69 -38.48 -8.84
C SER A 39 21.12 -37.30 -9.75
N VAL A 40 21.46 -37.61 -10.99
CA VAL A 40 21.85 -36.60 -12.02
C VAL A 40 20.73 -35.57 -12.20
N LYS A 41 19.47 -36.01 -12.09
CA LYS A 41 18.29 -35.13 -12.17
C LYS A 41 18.28 -34.09 -11.05
N ASP A 42 18.62 -34.49 -9.83
CA ASP A 42 18.60 -33.59 -8.66
C ASP A 42 19.77 -32.61 -8.71
N ILE A 43 20.97 -33.08 -9.10
CA ILE A 43 22.11 -32.19 -9.29
C ILE A 43 21.83 -31.16 -10.40
N ALA A 44 21.28 -31.59 -11.54
CA ALA A 44 20.92 -30.68 -12.63
C ALA A 44 19.84 -29.66 -12.21
N THR A 45 18.91 -30.07 -11.33
CA THR A 45 17.91 -29.16 -10.75
C THR A 45 18.58 -28.14 -9.83
N ASN A 46 19.49 -28.57 -8.96
CA ASN A 46 20.24 -27.67 -8.09
C ASN A 46 21.08 -26.66 -8.88
N ILE A 47 21.76 -27.12 -9.95
CA ILE A 47 22.54 -26.24 -10.84
C ILE A 47 21.66 -25.14 -11.40
N SER A 48 20.49 -25.48 -11.98
CA SER A 48 19.60 -24.49 -12.58
C SER A 48 19.03 -23.54 -11.57
N GLN A 49 18.60 -24.03 -10.40
CA GLN A 49 18.05 -23.19 -9.32
C GLN A 49 19.09 -22.22 -8.76
N THR A 50 20.31 -22.68 -8.50
CA THR A 50 21.40 -21.83 -8.02
C THR A 50 21.79 -20.76 -9.05
N LEU A 51 21.90 -21.11 -10.32
CA LEU A 51 22.25 -20.16 -11.37
C LEU A 51 21.14 -19.14 -11.62
N VAL A 52 19.87 -19.55 -11.52
CA VAL A 52 18.72 -18.60 -11.52
C VAL A 52 18.83 -17.65 -10.35
N ALA A 53 19.08 -18.16 -9.15
CA ALA A 53 19.19 -17.33 -7.96
C ALA A 53 20.32 -16.30 -8.06
N PHE A 54 21.47 -16.70 -8.59
CA PHE A 54 22.60 -15.80 -8.85
C PHE A 54 22.29 -14.75 -9.92
N ALA A 55 21.74 -15.15 -11.07
CA ALA A 55 21.40 -14.22 -12.14
C ALA A 55 20.34 -13.18 -11.71
N ASN A 56 19.40 -13.58 -10.89
CA ASN A 56 18.38 -12.70 -10.33
C ASN A 56 18.89 -11.78 -9.22
N ALA A 57 20.04 -12.08 -8.63
CA ALA A 57 20.70 -11.24 -7.63
C ALA A 57 21.88 -10.46 -8.25
N ASP A 58 23.10 -10.80 -7.89
CA ASP A 58 24.30 -10.06 -8.26
C ASP A 58 25.27 -10.84 -9.15
N GLY A 59 24.82 -11.99 -9.68
CA GLY A 59 25.66 -12.96 -10.37
C GLY A 59 26.39 -13.86 -9.37
N GLY A 60 27.17 -14.84 -9.88
CA GLY A 60 27.89 -15.74 -8.99
C GLY A 60 28.55 -16.92 -9.70
N GLU A 61 29.17 -17.77 -8.89
CA GLU A 61 29.92 -18.98 -9.29
C GLU A 61 29.39 -20.19 -8.51
N LEU A 62 29.19 -21.27 -9.23
CA LEU A 62 28.78 -22.56 -8.67
C LEU A 62 29.84 -23.63 -8.98
N LEU A 63 30.27 -24.34 -7.95
CA LEU A 63 31.17 -25.48 -8.07
C LEU A 63 30.41 -26.76 -7.68
N VAL A 64 30.36 -27.72 -8.59
CA VAL A 64 29.73 -29.03 -8.36
C VAL A 64 30.80 -30.09 -8.21
N GLY A 65 30.73 -30.92 -7.19
CA GLY A 65 31.75 -31.86 -6.75
C GLY A 65 32.65 -31.29 -5.65
N VAL A 66 32.19 -30.26 -4.96
CA VAL A 66 32.79 -29.66 -3.77
C VAL A 66 31.79 -29.72 -2.64
N GLU A 67 32.21 -30.10 -1.45
CA GLU A 67 31.40 -30.12 -0.23
C GLU A 67 31.36 -28.73 0.39
N ASP A 68 30.37 -28.46 1.26
CA ASP A 68 30.18 -27.17 1.91
C ASP A 68 31.39 -26.72 2.75
N ASN A 69 32.19 -27.67 3.25
CA ASN A 69 33.44 -27.40 3.98
C ASN A 69 34.66 -27.11 3.06
N GLY A 70 34.47 -27.08 1.73
CA GLY A 70 35.53 -26.88 0.74
C GLY A 70 36.27 -28.15 0.35
N GLU A 71 35.93 -29.33 0.89
CA GLU A 71 36.53 -30.59 0.49
C GLU A 71 36.13 -30.94 -0.95
N ILE A 72 37.09 -31.26 -1.80
CA ILE A 72 36.82 -31.67 -3.17
C ILE A 72 36.43 -33.14 -3.17
N SER A 73 35.17 -33.46 -3.34
CA SER A 73 34.68 -34.84 -3.49
C SER A 73 34.73 -35.31 -4.95
N GLY A 74 34.64 -34.37 -5.89
CA GLY A 74 34.60 -34.64 -7.32
C GLY A 74 33.26 -35.23 -7.79
N LEU A 75 33.24 -35.69 -9.03
CA LEU A 75 32.13 -36.44 -9.64
C LEU A 75 32.63 -37.88 -10.02
N PRO A 76 32.84 -38.76 -9.05
CA PRO A 76 33.25 -40.13 -9.33
C PRO A 76 32.10 -40.90 -10.01
N ASP A 77 32.46 -41.83 -10.89
CA ASP A 77 31.50 -42.73 -11.56
C ASP A 77 30.42 -42.04 -12.43
N PHE A 78 30.63 -40.77 -12.82
CA PHE A 78 29.78 -40.10 -13.78
C PHE A 78 30.26 -40.40 -15.22
N SER A 79 29.34 -40.88 -16.04
CA SER A 79 29.58 -41.10 -17.49
C SER A 79 29.58 -39.76 -18.23
N ASP A 80 30.20 -39.73 -19.42
CA ASP A 80 30.23 -38.52 -20.26
C ASP A 80 28.83 -38.01 -20.62
N ARG A 81 27.85 -38.90 -20.79
CA ARG A 81 26.44 -38.53 -21.02
C ARG A 81 25.85 -37.82 -19.79
N GLU A 82 26.19 -38.22 -18.60
CA GLU A 82 25.72 -37.58 -17.36
C GLU A 82 26.37 -36.21 -17.16
N TYR A 83 27.66 -36.09 -17.48
CA TYR A 83 28.31 -34.77 -17.53
C TYR A 83 27.62 -33.84 -18.52
N GLU A 84 27.29 -34.32 -19.73
CA GLU A 84 26.54 -33.52 -20.73
C GLU A 84 25.20 -33.04 -20.22
N ILE A 85 24.45 -33.88 -19.48
CA ILE A 85 23.18 -33.51 -18.85
C ILE A 85 23.40 -32.38 -17.82
N LEU A 86 24.43 -32.47 -16.99
CA LEU A 86 24.75 -31.45 -15.99
C LEU A 86 25.23 -30.14 -16.64
N GLU A 87 26.10 -30.23 -17.66
CA GLU A 87 26.60 -29.07 -18.39
C GLU A 87 25.52 -28.33 -19.20
N THR A 88 24.47 -29.04 -19.62
CA THR A 88 23.34 -28.47 -20.36
C THR A 88 22.19 -28.06 -19.46
N ALA A 89 22.24 -28.35 -18.16
CA ALA A 89 21.19 -27.97 -17.20
C ALA A 89 20.84 -26.44 -17.22
N PRO A 90 21.84 -25.53 -17.35
CA PRO A 90 21.55 -24.09 -17.45
C PRO A 90 20.71 -23.67 -18.67
N THR A 91 20.66 -24.52 -19.70
CA THR A 91 19.87 -24.28 -20.91
C THR A 91 18.54 -25.04 -20.85
N ASN A 92 18.58 -26.33 -20.46
CA ASN A 92 17.42 -27.21 -20.58
C ASN A 92 16.41 -27.10 -19.42
N ARG A 93 16.81 -26.49 -18.29
CA ARG A 93 15.98 -26.39 -17.09
C ARG A 93 15.62 -24.95 -16.71
N ILE A 94 15.88 -24.01 -17.60
CA ILE A 94 15.46 -22.62 -17.50
C ILE A 94 14.34 -22.38 -18.51
N HIS A 95 13.38 -21.55 -18.15
CA HIS A 95 12.26 -21.22 -19.03
C HIS A 95 12.76 -20.57 -20.32
N SER A 96 12.26 -21.00 -21.46
CA SER A 96 12.71 -20.57 -22.79
C SER A 96 12.66 -19.05 -22.99
N ASP A 97 11.66 -18.38 -22.42
CA ASP A 97 11.46 -16.95 -22.55
C ASP A 97 12.37 -16.12 -21.64
N THR A 98 13.04 -16.77 -20.69
CA THR A 98 13.96 -16.12 -19.73
C THR A 98 15.30 -16.84 -19.65
N PRO A 99 16.05 -17.01 -20.78
CA PRO A 99 17.33 -17.70 -20.79
C PRO A 99 18.36 -16.94 -19.97
N LEU A 100 19.24 -17.68 -19.28
CA LEU A 100 20.31 -17.07 -18.48
C LEU A 100 21.31 -16.30 -19.35
N PRO A 101 21.79 -15.13 -18.89
CA PRO A 101 22.78 -14.36 -19.62
C PRO A 101 24.18 -15.04 -19.51
N GLY A 102 24.81 -15.25 -20.61
CA GLY A 102 26.26 -15.53 -20.72
C GLY A 102 26.83 -16.54 -19.71
N VAL A 103 26.16 -17.67 -19.47
CA VAL A 103 26.67 -18.72 -18.57
C VAL A 103 27.98 -19.31 -19.11
N ARG A 104 29.02 -19.26 -18.29
CA ARG A 104 30.28 -19.93 -18.56
C ARG A 104 30.30 -21.24 -17.81
N LYS A 105 30.70 -22.31 -18.47
CA LYS A 105 30.79 -23.66 -17.93
C LYS A 105 32.12 -24.30 -18.26
N TYR A 106 32.75 -24.99 -17.30
CA TYR A 106 34.02 -25.66 -17.46
C TYR A 106 34.03 -26.96 -16.66
N ARG A 107 34.58 -28.02 -17.25
CA ARG A 107 34.96 -29.23 -16.55
C ARG A 107 36.43 -29.06 -16.15
N LEU A 108 36.73 -29.08 -14.87
CA LEU A 108 38.06 -28.85 -14.31
C LEU A 108 38.52 -30.09 -13.55
N THR A 109 39.84 -30.32 -13.53
CA THR A 109 40.46 -31.36 -12.68
C THR A 109 41.31 -30.68 -11.62
N ILE A 110 40.95 -30.87 -10.34
CA ILE A 110 41.68 -30.35 -9.18
C ILE A 110 41.99 -31.55 -8.28
N GLU A 111 43.25 -31.70 -7.87
CA GLU A 111 43.70 -32.82 -7.03
C GLU A 111 43.34 -34.21 -7.60
N GLY A 112 43.36 -34.34 -8.92
CA GLY A 112 43.02 -35.59 -9.61
C GLY A 112 41.52 -35.90 -9.67
N LYS A 113 40.63 -35.02 -9.13
CA LYS A 113 39.19 -35.17 -9.13
C LYS A 113 38.53 -34.19 -10.11
N SER A 114 37.56 -34.68 -10.87
CA SER A 114 36.81 -33.84 -11.82
C SER A 114 35.67 -33.08 -11.10
N ILE A 115 35.56 -31.78 -11.35
CA ILE A 115 34.51 -30.92 -10.88
C ILE A 115 33.88 -30.15 -12.04
N LEU A 116 32.65 -29.65 -11.87
CA LEU A 116 32.05 -28.71 -12.80
C LEU A 116 32.04 -27.32 -12.17
N TYR A 117 32.48 -26.34 -12.95
CA TYR A 117 32.44 -24.93 -12.60
C TYR A 117 31.49 -24.18 -13.52
N PHE A 118 30.60 -23.40 -12.93
CA PHE A 118 29.70 -22.51 -13.63
C PHE A 118 29.87 -21.09 -13.11
N SER A 119 29.73 -20.11 -14.00
CA SER A 119 29.58 -18.72 -13.59
C SER A 119 28.51 -18.02 -14.42
N VAL A 120 27.72 -17.18 -13.79
CA VAL A 120 26.68 -16.41 -14.42
C VAL A 120 26.78 -14.95 -13.95
N PRO A 121 26.72 -13.96 -14.87
CA PRO A 121 26.65 -12.55 -14.48
C PRO A 121 25.27 -12.20 -13.95
N LYS A 122 25.19 -11.08 -13.23
CA LYS A 122 23.91 -10.44 -12.89
C LYS A 122 23.11 -10.16 -14.15
N SER A 123 21.85 -10.53 -14.16
CA SER A 123 20.94 -10.20 -15.24
C SER A 123 20.29 -8.84 -15.01
N VAL A 124 20.34 -7.99 -16.02
CA VAL A 124 19.66 -6.68 -16.02
C VAL A 124 18.44 -6.64 -16.95
N GLN A 125 18.31 -7.62 -17.85
CA GLN A 125 17.27 -7.63 -18.90
C GLN A 125 15.94 -8.19 -18.43
N CYS A 126 15.95 -9.37 -17.79
CA CYS A 126 14.75 -10.05 -17.32
C CYS A 126 14.97 -10.75 -15.99
N VAL A 127 13.91 -11.14 -15.34
CA VAL A 127 13.91 -12.04 -14.19
C VAL A 127 13.82 -13.47 -14.70
N HIS A 128 14.74 -14.33 -14.27
CA HIS A 128 14.83 -15.71 -14.71
C HIS A 128 13.99 -16.63 -13.84
N ILE A 129 13.36 -17.61 -14.48
CA ILE A 129 12.60 -18.67 -13.83
C ILE A 129 13.03 -20.04 -14.35
N THR A 130 12.94 -21.05 -13.51
CA THR A 130 13.18 -22.45 -13.92
C THR A 130 12.00 -22.99 -14.71
N THR A 131 12.16 -24.09 -15.44
CA THR A 131 11.09 -24.73 -16.24
C THR A 131 9.91 -25.19 -15.39
N ASP A 132 10.10 -25.43 -14.08
CA ASP A 132 9.03 -25.74 -13.12
C ASP A 132 8.38 -24.47 -12.51
N GLY A 133 8.67 -23.28 -13.08
CA GLY A 133 8.04 -22.01 -12.70
C GLY A 133 8.60 -21.36 -11.43
N ARG A 134 9.71 -21.84 -10.87
CA ARG A 134 10.30 -21.24 -9.67
C ARG A 134 11.13 -20.03 -10.01
N CYS A 135 10.86 -18.93 -9.33
CA CYS A 135 11.71 -17.76 -9.28
C CYS A 135 12.51 -17.77 -7.97
N LEU A 136 13.81 -17.70 -8.07
CA LEU A 136 14.74 -17.75 -6.93
C LEU A 136 15.66 -16.54 -6.96
N GLN A 137 16.03 -16.05 -5.78
CA GLN A 137 17.00 -14.97 -5.60
C GLN A 137 18.02 -15.37 -4.54
N ARG A 138 19.29 -15.08 -4.76
CA ARG A 138 20.33 -15.27 -3.75
C ARG A 138 20.20 -14.22 -2.66
N ARG A 139 20.10 -14.67 -1.41
CA ARG A 139 20.14 -13.85 -0.21
C ARG A 139 21.12 -14.47 0.75
N ASP A 140 22.21 -13.77 0.99
CA ASP A 140 23.36 -14.29 1.74
C ASP A 140 23.84 -15.66 1.21
N LEU A 141 23.71 -16.71 2.00
CA LEU A 141 24.12 -18.07 1.64
C LEU A 141 22.97 -18.95 1.10
N GLU A 142 21.76 -18.39 0.95
CA GLU A 142 20.58 -19.18 0.56
C GLU A 142 19.99 -18.73 -0.78
N SER A 143 19.47 -19.69 -1.54
CA SER A 143 18.66 -19.46 -2.74
C SER A 143 17.17 -19.49 -2.37
N VAL A 144 16.57 -18.31 -2.16
CA VAL A 144 15.21 -18.15 -1.60
C VAL A 144 14.19 -18.03 -2.72
N PRO A 145 13.03 -18.70 -2.64
CA PRO A 145 11.92 -18.43 -3.55
C PRO A 145 11.37 -17.01 -3.34
N VAL A 146 11.24 -16.25 -4.43
CA VAL A 146 10.77 -14.87 -4.42
C VAL A 146 9.77 -14.68 -5.56
N ALA A 147 8.75 -13.82 -5.36
CA ALA A 147 7.86 -13.46 -6.45
C ALA A 147 8.61 -12.65 -7.52
N VAL A 148 8.30 -12.89 -8.80
CA VAL A 148 8.93 -12.17 -9.92
C VAL A 148 8.74 -10.66 -9.80
N GLU A 149 7.56 -10.26 -9.38
CA GLU A 149 7.15 -8.87 -9.17
C GLU A 149 8.04 -8.16 -8.15
N THR A 150 8.45 -8.86 -7.08
CA THR A 150 9.35 -8.30 -6.05
C THR A 150 10.71 -7.93 -6.65
N ILE A 151 11.32 -8.83 -7.43
CA ILE A 151 12.62 -8.55 -8.06
C ILE A 151 12.50 -7.43 -9.09
N GLN A 152 11.42 -7.40 -9.86
CA GLN A 152 11.15 -6.31 -10.81
C GLN A 152 10.96 -4.98 -10.10
N PHE A 153 10.24 -4.98 -8.98
CA PHE A 153 10.03 -3.78 -8.17
C PHE A 153 11.34 -3.24 -7.62
N ASP A 154 12.18 -4.08 -7.01
CA ASP A 154 13.49 -3.70 -6.48
C ASP A 154 14.40 -3.10 -7.56
N ARG A 155 14.42 -3.69 -8.76
CA ARG A 155 15.20 -3.19 -9.90
C ARG A 155 14.72 -1.82 -10.39
N ARG A 156 13.38 -1.61 -10.44
CA ARG A 156 12.79 -0.32 -10.80
C ARG A 156 13.10 0.73 -9.75
N GLU A 157 13.04 0.38 -8.48
CA GLU A 157 13.36 1.29 -7.39
C GLU A 157 14.81 1.78 -7.45
N VAL A 158 15.77 0.90 -7.66
CA VAL A 158 17.19 1.29 -7.83
C VAL A 158 17.35 2.24 -9.00
N LYS A 159 16.80 1.91 -10.18
CA LYS A 159 16.84 2.78 -11.36
C LYS A 159 16.22 4.14 -11.09
N SER A 160 15.11 4.15 -10.39
CA SER A 160 14.37 5.35 -10.04
C SER A 160 15.13 6.26 -9.07
N ARG A 161 15.78 5.69 -8.05
CA ARG A 161 16.61 6.44 -7.08
C ARG A 161 17.91 6.99 -7.66
N GLU A 162 18.44 6.35 -8.70
CA GLU A 162 19.66 6.77 -9.37
C GLU A 162 19.41 7.78 -10.47
N TYR A 163 18.15 8.01 -10.85
CA TYR A 163 17.84 8.84 -12.02
C TYR A 163 18.31 10.29 -11.86
N ASP A 164 17.93 10.98 -10.80
CA ASP A 164 18.29 12.40 -10.59
C ASP A 164 19.79 12.57 -10.27
N ARG A 165 20.46 11.50 -9.80
CA ARG A 165 21.88 11.47 -9.41
C ARG A 165 22.83 11.28 -10.59
N SER A 166 22.36 10.62 -11.65
CA SER A 166 23.20 10.25 -12.78
C SER A 166 23.66 11.47 -13.57
N PHE A 167 24.91 11.43 -14.02
CA PHE A 167 25.44 12.42 -14.96
C PHE A 167 24.98 12.11 -16.38
N ILE A 168 24.87 13.14 -17.20
CA ILE A 168 24.55 13.02 -18.63
C ILE A 168 25.72 13.50 -19.44
N ASP A 169 26.11 12.74 -20.45
CA ASP A 169 27.11 13.14 -21.40
C ASP A 169 26.51 14.01 -22.51
N GLY A 170 27.31 14.91 -23.07
CA GLY A 170 26.89 15.80 -24.15
C GLY A 170 25.99 16.96 -23.74
N VAL A 171 25.93 17.27 -22.45
CA VAL A 171 25.18 18.39 -21.86
C VAL A 171 26.16 19.46 -21.38
N SER A 172 25.80 20.73 -21.59
CA SER A 172 26.56 21.86 -21.10
C SER A 172 25.67 22.85 -20.32
N ALA A 173 26.29 23.86 -19.74
CA ALA A 173 25.55 24.95 -19.09
C ALA A 173 24.62 25.70 -20.06
N ASP A 174 24.89 25.65 -21.37
CA ASP A 174 24.08 26.30 -22.41
C ASP A 174 22.69 25.64 -22.56
N ASP A 175 22.52 24.38 -22.16
CA ASP A 175 21.24 23.70 -22.15
C ASP A 175 20.35 24.15 -20.98
N LEU A 176 20.91 24.85 -19.99
CA LEU A 176 20.19 25.38 -18.83
C LEU A 176 19.72 26.82 -19.04
N ASN A 177 18.58 27.14 -18.42
CA ASN A 177 18.13 28.52 -18.29
C ASN A 177 18.99 29.25 -17.24
N ILE A 178 20.05 29.86 -17.69
CA ILE A 178 21.05 30.51 -16.83
C ILE A 178 20.46 31.64 -16.01
N GLU A 179 19.46 32.37 -16.52
CA GLU A 179 18.80 33.44 -15.77
C GLU A 179 18.02 32.86 -14.58
N LEU A 180 17.36 31.71 -14.77
CA LEU A 180 16.71 31.01 -13.68
C LEU A 180 17.73 30.49 -12.65
N VAL A 181 18.88 29.95 -13.11
CA VAL A 181 19.96 29.52 -12.20
C VAL A 181 20.52 30.72 -11.43
N LYS A 182 20.70 31.88 -12.03
CA LYS A 182 21.14 33.12 -11.35
C LYS A 182 20.11 33.56 -10.30
N THR A 183 18.83 33.56 -10.65
CA THR A 183 17.75 33.88 -9.69
C THR A 183 17.80 32.98 -8.46
N VAL A 184 17.98 31.69 -8.67
CA VAL A 184 18.15 30.71 -7.59
C VAL A 184 19.45 30.98 -6.82
N ALA A 185 20.54 31.27 -7.51
CA ALA A 185 21.82 31.57 -6.86
C ALA A 185 21.71 32.77 -5.91
N ASP A 186 21.01 33.82 -6.33
CA ASP A 186 20.79 35.02 -5.50
C ASP A 186 19.86 34.75 -4.30
N GLN A 187 18.94 33.81 -4.42
CA GLN A 187 18.09 33.37 -3.30
C GLN A 187 18.88 32.53 -2.27
N VAL A 188 19.76 31.64 -2.75
CA VAL A 188 20.56 30.77 -1.88
C VAL A 188 21.69 31.56 -1.21
N LEU A 189 22.46 32.30 -1.98
CA LEU A 189 23.52 33.17 -1.50
C LEU A 189 23.79 34.33 -2.48
N LYS A 190 23.41 35.51 -2.09
CA LYS A 190 23.54 36.73 -2.90
C LYS A 190 24.93 36.90 -3.49
N GLY A 191 25.00 37.09 -4.80
CA GLY A 191 26.26 37.31 -5.54
C GLY A 191 26.99 36.00 -5.93
N MET A 192 26.39 34.84 -5.76
CA MET A 192 26.96 33.59 -6.23
C MET A 192 26.82 33.48 -7.76
N SER A 193 27.89 33.03 -8.45
CA SER A 193 27.79 32.74 -9.89
C SER A 193 26.92 31.49 -10.15
N ALA A 194 26.31 31.43 -11.35
CA ALA A 194 25.47 30.27 -11.75
C ALA A 194 26.21 28.94 -11.63
N GLU A 195 27.47 28.87 -12.08
CA GLU A 195 28.29 27.66 -12.00
C GLU A 195 28.57 27.23 -10.56
N LYS A 196 28.92 28.20 -9.68
CA LYS A 196 29.12 27.92 -8.25
C LYS A 196 27.83 27.47 -7.57
N CYS A 197 26.68 28.01 -7.98
CA CYS A 197 25.39 27.60 -7.50
C CYS A 197 25.11 26.13 -7.88
N LEU A 198 25.35 25.76 -9.13
CA LEU A 198 25.19 24.35 -9.57
C LEU A 198 26.10 23.40 -8.80
N GLN A 199 27.33 23.81 -8.46
CA GLN A 199 28.23 23.02 -7.63
C GLN A 199 27.79 22.96 -6.17
N TYR A 200 27.38 24.08 -5.59
CA TYR A 200 26.88 24.15 -4.21
C TYR A 200 25.65 23.24 -4.01
N LEU A 201 24.75 23.23 -4.99
CA LEU A 201 23.57 22.36 -4.99
C LEU A 201 23.91 20.91 -5.41
N GLU A 202 25.19 20.62 -5.69
CA GLU A 202 25.70 19.32 -6.18
C GLU A 202 25.05 18.85 -7.50
N LEU A 203 24.57 19.79 -8.30
CA LEU A 203 23.96 19.52 -9.60
C LEU A 203 24.97 19.43 -10.73
N GLY A 204 26.21 19.87 -10.50
CA GLY A 204 27.31 19.80 -11.41
C GLY A 204 28.65 19.59 -10.73
N GLU A 205 29.55 18.87 -11.38
CA GLU A 205 30.91 18.63 -10.94
C GLU A 205 31.90 18.97 -12.06
N TYR A 206 33.03 19.61 -11.75
CA TYR A 206 34.07 19.81 -12.74
C TYR A 206 34.76 18.51 -13.09
N GLY A 207 34.70 18.14 -14.38
CA GLY A 207 35.56 17.15 -14.97
C GLY A 207 36.91 17.74 -15.38
N LEU A 208 37.64 17.02 -16.23
CA LEU A 208 38.98 17.47 -16.68
C LEU A 208 38.95 18.79 -17.50
N SER A 209 37.86 19.06 -18.21
CA SER A 209 37.77 20.23 -19.12
C SER A 209 36.43 21.00 -19.07
N GLN A 210 35.41 20.44 -18.45
CA GLN A 210 34.08 21.05 -18.45
C GLN A 210 33.25 20.63 -17.21
N LEU A 211 32.23 21.43 -16.90
CA LEU A 211 31.26 21.10 -15.86
C LEU A 211 30.35 19.96 -16.35
N ARG A 212 30.38 18.84 -15.67
CA ARG A 212 29.47 17.71 -15.90
C ARG A 212 28.20 17.93 -15.10
N LEU A 213 27.04 17.81 -15.75
CA LEU A 213 25.73 18.04 -15.13
C LEU A 213 25.01 16.76 -14.81
N ARG A 214 24.36 16.73 -13.63
CA ARG A 214 23.43 15.65 -13.26
C ARG A 214 22.08 15.84 -13.94
N ARG A 215 21.32 14.76 -14.10
CA ARG A 215 19.92 14.81 -14.59
C ARG A 215 19.06 15.77 -13.78
N ALA A 216 19.27 15.86 -12.46
CA ALA A 216 18.58 16.83 -11.62
C ALA A 216 18.72 18.28 -12.11
N ALA A 217 19.91 18.68 -12.63
CA ALA A 217 20.11 20.02 -13.19
C ALA A 217 19.18 20.31 -14.39
N LEU A 218 19.02 19.30 -15.26
CA LEU A 218 18.14 19.41 -16.42
C LEU A 218 16.66 19.41 -16.03
N LEU A 219 16.28 18.56 -15.10
CA LEU A 219 14.90 18.54 -14.58
C LEU A 219 14.52 19.91 -13.98
N LEU A 220 15.44 20.56 -13.26
CA LEU A 220 15.20 21.81 -12.55
C LEU A 220 15.36 23.06 -13.43
N PHE A 221 16.28 23.03 -14.41
CA PHE A 221 16.72 24.26 -15.08
C PHE A 221 16.81 24.18 -16.61
N ALA A 222 16.50 23.06 -17.26
CA ALA A 222 16.61 22.98 -18.72
C ALA A 222 15.76 24.04 -19.40
N LYS A 223 16.31 24.64 -20.49
CA LYS A 223 15.57 25.54 -21.41
C LYS A 223 14.48 24.80 -22.16
N GLU A 224 14.82 23.57 -22.62
CA GLU A 224 13.96 22.66 -23.36
C GLU A 224 13.82 21.34 -22.60
N PRO A 225 12.98 21.28 -21.55
CA PRO A 225 12.90 20.09 -20.69
C PRO A 225 12.52 18.82 -21.44
N HIS A 226 11.67 18.93 -22.48
CA HIS A 226 11.17 17.77 -23.25
C HIS A 226 12.24 17.06 -24.07
N LYS A 227 13.33 17.75 -24.42
CA LYS A 227 14.50 17.13 -25.06
C LYS A 227 15.13 16.06 -24.17
N TRP A 228 15.06 16.27 -22.85
CA TRP A 228 15.72 15.44 -21.83
C TRP A 228 14.77 14.51 -21.09
N HIS A 229 13.50 14.92 -20.95
CA HIS A 229 12.45 14.15 -20.32
C HIS A 229 11.10 14.43 -21.02
N PRO A 230 10.67 13.57 -21.97
CA PRO A 230 9.51 13.85 -22.84
C PRO A 230 8.19 14.12 -22.11
N ARG A 231 8.02 13.55 -20.92
CA ARG A 231 6.81 13.69 -20.08
C ARG A 231 7.03 14.53 -18.82
N LEU A 232 8.00 15.49 -18.85
CA LEU A 232 8.14 16.46 -17.77
C LEU A 232 6.99 17.48 -17.85
N GLN A 233 5.82 17.05 -17.40
CA GLN A 233 4.56 17.77 -17.49
C GLN A 233 3.59 17.38 -16.38
N ILE A 234 2.62 18.26 -16.14
CA ILE A 234 1.47 18.01 -15.28
C ILE A 234 0.20 18.22 -16.10
N ARG A 235 -0.68 17.23 -16.13
CA ARG A 235 -1.97 17.30 -16.77
C ARG A 235 -3.04 17.61 -15.74
N ILE A 236 -3.82 18.66 -15.95
CA ILE A 236 -4.89 19.10 -15.05
C ILE A 236 -6.21 18.94 -15.77
N LEU A 237 -7.10 18.12 -15.20
CA LEU A 237 -8.42 17.82 -15.73
C LEU A 237 -9.48 18.31 -14.75
N LYS A 238 -10.41 19.14 -15.20
CA LYS A 238 -11.64 19.43 -14.47
C LYS A 238 -12.75 18.53 -15.02
N VAL A 239 -13.35 17.77 -14.14
CA VAL A 239 -14.44 16.82 -14.43
C VAL A 239 -15.73 17.38 -13.86
N ASP A 240 -16.82 17.30 -14.60
CA ASP A 240 -18.17 17.59 -14.14
C ASP A 240 -18.76 16.33 -13.51
N GLY A 241 -19.02 16.39 -12.19
CA GLY A 241 -19.41 15.24 -11.38
C GLY A 241 -18.26 14.60 -10.60
N ASN A 242 -18.46 13.35 -10.18
CA ASN A 242 -17.60 12.65 -9.22
C ASN A 242 -16.75 11.52 -9.82
N ASP A 243 -16.91 11.25 -11.11
CA ASP A 243 -16.19 10.23 -11.86
C ASP A 243 -16.01 10.63 -13.33
N VAL A 244 -14.97 10.11 -13.97
CA VAL A 244 -14.73 10.33 -15.41
C VAL A 244 -15.62 9.39 -16.21
N LYS A 245 -16.46 9.97 -17.05
CA LYS A 245 -17.31 9.23 -18.00
C LYS A 245 -16.68 9.17 -19.38
N THR A 246 -17.07 8.19 -20.16
CA THR A 246 -16.54 7.93 -21.52
C THR A 246 -17.66 7.91 -22.55
N GLY A 247 -17.30 8.01 -23.83
CA GLY A 247 -18.26 7.98 -24.93
C GLY A 247 -19.15 9.23 -24.98
N GLU A 248 -20.46 9.04 -25.16
CA GLU A 248 -21.44 10.15 -25.27
C GLU A 248 -21.64 10.91 -23.97
N GLU A 249 -21.31 10.30 -22.84
CA GLU A 249 -21.41 10.93 -21.51
C GLU A 249 -20.11 11.61 -21.07
N TYR A 250 -19.16 11.83 -21.99
CA TYR A 250 -17.88 12.46 -21.65
C TYR A 250 -18.06 13.79 -20.93
N ASN A 251 -17.48 13.90 -19.73
CA ASN A 251 -17.74 14.99 -18.80
C ASN A 251 -16.48 15.76 -18.34
N VAL A 252 -15.36 15.61 -19.05
CA VAL A 252 -14.18 16.44 -18.79
C VAL A 252 -14.38 17.79 -19.47
N ILE A 253 -14.52 18.86 -18.66
CA ILE A 253 -14.82 20.23 -19.14
C ILE A 253 -13.56 21.06 -19.35
N SER A 254 -12.41 20.66 -18.80
CA SER A 254 -11.11 21.27 -19.04
C SER A 254 -10.02 20.23 -18.98
N ASP A 255 -9.10 20.24 -19.92
CA ASP A 255 -7.93 19.38 -20.00
C ASP A 255 -6.72 20.21 -20.42
N GLN A 256 -5.84 20.50 -19.46
CA GLN A 256 -4.69 21.37 -19.65
C GLN A 256 -3.40 20.59 -19.39
N VAL A 257 -2.45 20.68 -20.30
CA VAL A 257 -1.12 20.09 -20.14
C VAL A 257 -0.12 21.22 -19.87
N ILE A 258 0.39 21.26 -18.66
CA ILE A 258 1.40 22.23 -18.23
C ILE A 258 2.77 21.61 -18.41
N GLN A 259 3.64 22.30 -19.14
CA GLN A 259 4.96 21.82 -19.50
C GLN A 259 6.02 22.82 -19.03
N GLY A 260 7.20 22.33 -18.68
CA GLY A 260 8.31 23.16 -18.23
C GLY A 260 9.33 22.38 -17.41
N ASN A 261 10.39 23.05 -16.99
CA ASN A 261 11.25 22.50 -15.93
C ASN A 261 10.53 22.51 -14.58
N ILE A 262 11.04 21.78 -13.59
CA ILE A 262 10.36 21.59 -12.31
C ILE A 262 9.96 22.91 -11.64
N LEU A 263 10.85 23.91 -11.62
CA LEU A 263 10.57 25.19 -10.97
C LEU A 263 9.43 25.94 -11.65
N THR A 264 9.43 25.96 -12.98
CA THR A 264 8.34 26.54 -13.77
C THR A 264 7.04 25.75 -13.61
N LEU A 265 7.12 24.41 -13.58
CA LEU A 265 5.95 23.54 -13.41
C LEU A 265 5.22 23.78 -12.10
N ILE A 266 5.94 24.00 -10.99
CA ILE A 266 5.34 24.24 -9.67
C ILE A 266 4.38 25.43 -9.74
N ASP A 267 4.86 26.57 -10.24
CA ASP A 267 4.07 27.79 -10.23
C ASP A 267 2.98 27.77 -11.32
N SER A 268 3.32 27.33 -12.54
CA SER A 268 2.36 27.28 -13.65
C SER A 268 1.23 26.26 -13.42
N ALA A 269 1.52 25.09 -12.83
CA ALA A 269 0.50 24.13 -12.50
C ALA A 269 -0.40 24.62 -11.36
N TRP A 270 0.17 25.32 -10.36
CA TRP A 270 -0.61 25.93 -9.30
C TRP A 270 -1.59 26.99 -9.84
N GLU A 271 -1.11 27.90 -10.67
CA GLU A 271 -1.95 28.94 -11.30
C GLU A 271 -3.06 28.34 -12.18
N ALA A 272 -2.78 27.26 -12.90
CA ALA A 272 -3.76 26.56 -13.73
C ALA A 272 -4.82 25.79 -12.88
N MET A 273 -4.43 25.28 -11.71
CA MET A 273 -5.31 24.51 -10.83
C MET A 273 -6.20 25.40 -9.94
N ARG A 274 -5.65 26.51 -9.45
CA ARG A 274 -6.27 27.39 -8.45
C ARG A 274 -7.69 27.88 -8.79
N PRO A 275 -8.00 28.29 -10.03
CA PRO A 275 -9.35 28.75 -10.38
C PRO A 275 -10.44 27.71 -10.13
N PHE A 276 -10.13 26.43 -10.25
CA PHE A 276 -11.07 25.32 -10.05
C PHE A 276 -11.27 24.95 -8.57
N LEU A 277 -10.42 25.46 -7.67
CA LEU A 277 -10.51 25.22 -6.24
C LEU A 277 -11.39 26.25 -5.51
N ILE A 278 -11.89 27.24 -6.21
CA ILE A 278 -12.67 28.35 -5.64
C ILE A 278 -14.12 28.23 -6.09
N GLN A 279 -15.05 28.25 -5.15
CA GLN A 279 -16.48 28.40 -5.42
C GLN A 279 -16.95 29.80 -5.03
N THR A 280 -17.73 30.42 -5.90
CA THR A 280 -18.44 31.65 -5.57
C THR A 280 -19.83 31.30 -5.03
N LYS A 281 -20.11 31.65 -3.78
CA LYS A 281 -21.42 31.52 -3.15
C LYS A 281 -22.01 32.91 -2.90
N ILE A 282 -23.34 33.01 -2.90
CA ILE A 282 -24.04 34.21 -2.47
C ILE A 282 -24.31 34.04 -0.98
N ASP A 283 -23.83 34.98 -0.17
CA ASP A 283 -24.11 35.00 1.28
C ASP A 283 -25.57 35.39 1.58
N SER A 284 -25.96 35.35 2.84
CA SER A 284 -27.29 35.72 3.31
C SER A 284 -27.66 37.24 3.06
N HIS A 285 -26.66 38.05 2.70
CA HIS A 285 -26.81 39.48 2.39
C HIS A 285 -26.70 39.76 0.88
N ALA A 286 -26.86 38.73 0.03
CA ALA A 286 -26.77 38.80 -1.42
C ALA A 286 -25.40 39.30 -1.95
N ARG A 287 -24.31 39.08 -1.19
CA ARG A 287 -22.95 39.39 -1.61
C ARG A 287 -22.29 38.12 -2.13
N PHE A 288 -21.43 38.26 -3.17
CA PHE A 288 -20.62 37.20 -3.67
C PHE A 288 -19.46 36.94 -2.71
N GLU A 289 -19.43 35.76 -2.10
CA GLU A 289 -18.30 35.26 -1.31
C GLU A 289 -17.56 34.19 -2.09
N GLN A 290 -16.26 34.38 -2.27
CA GLN A 290 -15.38 33.35 -2.81
C GLN A 290 -14.89 32.49 -1.67
N ARG A 291 -15.24 31.21 -1.70
CA ARG A 291 -14.80 30.23 -0.71
C ARG A 291 -13.97 29.14 -1.38
N SER A 292 -12.83 28.86 -0.82
CA SER A 292 -12.04 27.70 -1.23
C SER A 292 -12.78 26.42 -0.88
N ILE A 293 -12.90 25.50 -1.84
CA ILE A 293 -13.55 24.20 -1.67
C ILE A 293 -12.64 23.28 -0.87
N TYR A 294 -11.32 23.44 -1.07
CA TYR A 294 -10.26 22.69 -0.42
C TYR A 294 -9.29 23.65 0.27
N PRO A 295 -8.59 23.23 1.35
CA PRO A 295 -7.50 24.03 1.89
C PRO A 295 -6.41 24.22 0.83
N GLU A 296 -6.21 25.44 0.33
CA GLU A 296 -5.25 25.75 -0.75
C GLU A 296 -3.86 25.21 -0.44
N LEU A 297 -3.40 25.36 0.81
CA LEU A 297 -2.10 24.85 1.23
C LEU A 297 -2.00 23.33 1.19
N ALA A 298 -3.10 22.58 1.44
CA ALA A 298 -3.10 21.13 1.33
C ALA A 298 -3.00 20.69 -0.13
N CYS A 299 -3.71 21.36 -1.04
CA CYS A 299 -3.61 21.10 -2.48
C CYS A 299 -2.22 21.41 -3.03
N ARG A 300 -1.64 22.54 -2.63
CA ARG A 300 -0.28 22.92 -3.02
C ARG A 300 0.76 21.93 -2.49
N GLU A 301 0.62 21.48 -1.27
CA GLU A 301 1.50 20.47 -0.67
C GLU A 301 1.40 19.13 -1.39
N ALA A 302 0.18 18.69 -1.76
CA ALA A 302 -0.02 17.47 -2.55
C ALA A 302 0.65 17.56 -3.93
N LEU A 303 0.54 18.71 -4.60
CA LEU A 303 1.21 18.98 -5.87
C LEU A 303 2.74 18.95 -5.72
N LEU A 304 3.30 19.64 -4.72
CA LEU A 304 4.74 19.67 -4.46
C LEU A 304 5.28 18.29 -4.14
N ASN A 305 4.59 17.52 -3.30
CA ASN A 305 4.96 16.14 -2.97
C ASN A 305 4.95 15.25 -4.22
N SER A 306 3.97 15.43 -5.11
CA SER A 306 3.92 14.66 -6.36
C SER A 306 5.14 14.94 -7.24
N ILE A 307 5.56 16.20 -7.35
CA ILE A 307 6.74 16.62 -8.12
C ILE A 307 8.02 16.08 -7.45
N ALA A 308 8.19 16.27 -6.15
CA ALA A 308 9.39 15.87 -5.43
C ALA A 308 9.61 14.36 -5.41
N HIS A 309 8.52 13.57 -5.37
CA HIS A 309 8.56 12.11 -5.22
C HIS A 309 8.20 11.34 -6.48
N ARG A 310 7.96 12.01 -7.62
CA ARG A 310 7.70 11.35 -8.90
C ARG A 310 8.84 10.40 -9.28
N ASP A 311 8.50 9.28 -9.89
CA ASP A 311 9.47 8.44 -10.59
C ASP A 311 9.84 9.06 -11.94
N TYR A 312 10.94 9.81 -11.97
CA TYR A 312 11.43 10.42 -13.22
C TYR A 312 12.07 9.41 -14.17
N SER A 313 12.35 8.18 -13.74
CA SER A 313 12.78 7.11 -14.65
C SER A 313 11.64 6.57 -15.52
N ASP A 314 10.38 6.89 -15.16
CA ASP A 314 9.22 6.68 -16.01
C ASP A 314 9.01 7.89 -16.94
N GLU A 315 9.62 7.81 -18.11
CA GLU A 315 9.52 8.84 -19.14
C GLU A 315 8.24 8.74 -19.98
N GLY A 316 7.40 7.74 -19.73
CA GLY A 316 6.15 7.50 -20.48
C GLY A 316 4.93 8.20 -19.90
N ARG A 317 4.91 8.52 -18.60
CA ARG A 317 3.74 9.06 -17.88
C ARG A 317 4.08 10.36 -17.17
N GLY A 318 3.15 11.33 -17.18
CA GLY A 318 3.21 12.56 -16.40
C GLY A 318 2.48 12.47 -15.07
N ILE A 319 2.55 13.52 -14.26
CA ILE A 319 1.66 13.73 -13.13
C ILE A 319 0.29 14.12 -13.67
N GLU A 320 -0.78 13.59 -13.10
CA GLU A 320 -2.15 13.93 -13.45
C GLU A 320 -2.89 14.46 -12.22
N VAL A 321 -3.61 15.56 -12.38
CA VAL A 321 -4.47 16.14 -11.35
C VAL A 321 -5.90 16.15 -11.88
N TYR A 322 -6.77 15.40 -11.23
CA TYR A 322 -8.19 15.38 -11.51
C TYR A 322 -8.92 16.21 -10.47
N ILE A 323 -9.74 17.16 -10.91
CA ILE A 323 -10.56 18.02 -10.05
C ILE A 323 -12.02 17.70 -10.31
N TYR A 324 -12.64 16.95 -9.42
CA TYR A 324 -14.05 16.59 -9.42
C TYR A 324 -14.87 17.60 -8.60
N ASP A 325 -16.16 17.38 -8.50
CA ASP A 325 -17.02 18.26 -7.71
C ASP A 325 -16.93 17.99 -6.19
N ASP A 326 -16.66 16.75 -5.80
CA ASP A 326 -16.57 16.33 -4.40
C ASP A 326 -15.14 16.02 -3.93
N HIS A 327 -14.17 15.84 -4.86
CA HIS A 327 -12.80 15.53 -4.50
C HIS A 327 -11.78 16.01 -5.54
N LEU A 328 -10.53 16.09 -5.12
CA LEU A 328 -9.35 16.33 -5.94
C LEU A 328 -8.42 15.12 -5.82
N GLU A 329 -8.02 14.52 -6.93
CA GLU A 329 -7.08 13.40 -6.97
C GLU A 329 -5.79 13.79 -7.70
N VAL A 330 -4.65 13.54 -7.06
CA VAL A 330 -3.32 13.67 -7.70
C VAL A 330 -2.76 12.28 -7.90
N ARG A 331 -2.51 11.90 -9.15
CA ARG A 331 -1.90 10.63 -9.56
C ARG A 331 -0.46 10.85 -9.96
N ASN A 332 0.41 10.11 -9.34
CA ASN A 332 1.86 10.26 -9.51
C ASN A 332 2.49 8.95 -9.99
N PRO A 333 3.28 8.94 -11.08
CA PRO A 333 4.07 7.77 -11.48
C PRO A 333 5.09 7.39 -10.40
N GLY A 334 5.15 6.10 -10.07
CA GLY A 334 6.06 5.51 -9.10
C GLY A 334 5.38 5.13 -7.78
N ALA A 335 5.54 3.86 -7.39
CA ALA A 335 5.04 3.33 -6.12
C ALA A 335 5.76 3.95 -4.91
N LEU A 336 5.29 3.69 -3.70
CA LEU A 336 6.06 3.98 -2.49
C LEU A 336 7.39 3.22 -2.52
N LEU A 337 8.42 3.79 -1.90
CA LEU A 337 9.71 3.11 -1.74
C LEU A 337 9.55 1.86 -0.87
N SER A 338 10.33 0.82 -1.12
CA SER A 338 10.26 -0.48 -0.41
C SER A 338 10.42 -0.36 1.11
N SER A 339 11.13 0.68 1.55
CA SER A 339 11.34 1.01 2.96
C SER A 339 10.17 1.75 3.62
N MET A 340 9.13 2.13 2.87
CA MET A 340 7.99 2.92 3.35
C MET A 340 6.72 2.08 3.29
N ARG A 341 5.96 2.09 4.37
CA ARG A 341 4.62 1.49 4.41
C ARG A 341 3.56 2.58 4.38
N LEU A 342 2.43 2.27 3.75
CA LEU A 342 1.30 3.21 3.71
C LEU A 342 0.81 3.55 5.12
N GLU A 343 0.81 2.54 6.01
CA GLU A 343 0.42 2.70 7.42
C GLU A 343 1.32 3.69 8.17
N ASP A 344 2.62 3.75 7.84
CA ASP A 344 3.56 4.68 8.49
C ASP A 344 3.27 6.13 8.06
N ILE A 345 2.82 6.33 6.81
CA ILE A 345 2.40 7.65 6.31
C ILE A 345 1.07 8.05 6.97
N VAL A 346 0.10 7.15 7.01
CA VAL A 346 -1.22 7.40 7.62
C VAL A 346 -1.09 7.66 9.11
N SER A 347 -0.23 6.90 9.82
CA SER A 347 0.04 7.10 11.26
C SER A 347 0.96 8.29 11.55
N GLN A 348 1.35 9.05 10.52
CA GLN A 348 2.19 10.26 10.63
C GLN A 348 3.53 10.02 11.34
N LYS A 349 4.02 8.79 11.36
CA LYS A 349 5.39 8.49 11.78
C LYS A 349 6.32 9.07 10.73
N GLY A 350 7.18 9.99 11.14
CA GLY A 350 8.09 10.70 10.24
C GLY A 350 8.93 9.73 9.43
N VAL A 351 8.60 9.58 8.16
CA VAL A 351 9.39 8.79 7.20
C VAL A 351 10.18 9.77 6.36
N HIS A 352 11.51 9.74 6.49
CA HIS A 352 12.42 10.73 5.92
C HIS A 352 13.19 10.18 4.72
N GLN A 353 12.49 9.75 3.67
CA GLN A 353 13.16 9.31 2.45
C GLN A 353 12.63 10.01 1.21
N SER A 354 13.54 10.48 0.36
CA SER A 354 13.22 11.03 -0.94
C SER A 354 13.73 10.13 -2.05
N ARG A 355 12.91 9.91 -3.07
CA ARG A 355 13.30 9.24 -4.31
C ARG A 355 14.34 10.06 -5.07
N ASN A 356 14.08 11.37 -5.20
CA ASN A 356 14.88 12.32 -5.93
C ASN A 356 15.61 13.26 -4.96
N SER A 357 16.72 12.82 -4.41
CA SER A 357 17.41 13.53 -3.32
C SER A 357 17.98 14.87 -3.75
N TYR A 358 18.44 15.01 -4.99
CA TYR A 358 18.99 16.27 -5.52
C TYR A 358 17.88 17.26 -5.86
N VAL A 359 16.79 16.80 -6.47
CA VAL A 359 15.61 17.65 -6.71
C VAL A 359 15.04 18.14 -5.38
N ALA A 360 14.81 17.24 -4.42
CA ALA A 360 14.27 17.59 -3.11
C ALA A 360 15.16 18.55 -2.33
N ARG A 361 16.50 18.43 -2.46
CA ARG A 361 17.45 19.36 -1.86
C ARG A 361 17.25 20.78 -2.40
N VAL A 362 17.17 20.94 -3.71
CA VAL A 362 16.96 22.26 -4.32
C VAL A 362 15.61 22.86 -3.92
N LEU A 363 14.54 22.07 -3.95
CA LEU A 363 13.22 22.53 -3.52
C LEU A 363 13.19 23.00 -2.06
N ARG A 364 13.99 22.37 -1.20
CA ARG A 364 14.15 22.76 0.21
C ARG A 364 14.95 24.05 0.35
N GLU A 365 16.09 24.18 -0.33
CA GLU A 365 16.91 25.41 -0.31
C GLU A 365 16.13 26.63 -0.80
N LEU A 366 15.21 26.43 -1.73
CA LEU A 366 14.30 27.46 -2.23
C LEU A 366 13.05 27.68 -1.36
N GLY A 367 12.89 26.93 -0.27
CA GLY A 367 11.76 27.08 0.64
C GLY A 367 10.43 26.53 0.12
N TYR A 368 10.41 25.80 -1.02
CA TYR A 368 9.21 25.10 -1.48
C TYR A 368 8.83 23.95 -0.56
N MET A 369 9.82 23.27 -0.02
CA MET A 369 9.64 22.16 0.92
C MET A 369 10.34 22.48 2.24
N ARG A 370 9.75 22.01 3.34
CA ARG A 370 10.39 21.99 4.66
C ARG A 370 11.16 20.67 4.87
N GLU A 371 11.42 20.30 6.09
CA GLU A 371 12.10 19.04 6.37
C GLU A 371 11.35 17.83 5.81
N LEU A 372 12.09 16.80 5.40
CA LEU A 372 11.55 15.55 4.86
C LEU A 372 10.61 14.90 5.88
N GLY A 373 9.42 14.51 5.41
CA GLY A 373 8.43 13.77 6.21
C GLY A 373 7.30 14.62 6.83
N GLU A 374 7.38 15.95 6.80
CA GLU A 374 6.32 16.83 7.33
C GLU A 374 5.17 17.10 6.34
N GLY A 375 5.40 16.95 5.04
CA GLY A 375 4.43 17.32 4.00
C GLY A 375 3.09 16.60 4.13
N MET A 376 3.10 15.28 4.29
CA MET A 376 1.87 14.51 4.48
C MET A 376 1.17 14.86 5.79
N ARG A 377 1.92 14.96 6.90
CA ARG A 377 1.37 15.39 8.18
C ARG A 377 0.65 16.73 8.06
N ARG A 378 1.28 17.68 7.36
CA ARG A 378 0.68 19.01 7.11
C ARG A 378 -0.63 18.93 6.32
N ILE A 379 -0.72 18.04 5.33
CA ILE A 379 -1.99 17.81 4.60
C ILE A 379 -3.06 17.31 5.56
N TYR A 380 -2.76 16.30 6.38
CA TYR A 380 -3.70 15.79 7.39
C TYR A 380 -4.15 16.87 8.36
N ASP A 381 -3.21 17.66 8.89
CA ASP A 381 -3.50 18.76 9.81
C ASP A 381 -4.39 19.84 9.18
N LEU A 382 -4.12 20.21 7.91
CA LEU A 382 -4.91 21.19 7.19
C LEU A 382 -6.33 20.69 6.87
N MET A 383 -6.49 19.43 6.46
CA MET A 383 -7.80 18.82 6.24
C MET A 383 -8.59 18.78 7.55
N ASN A 384 -7.96 18.34 8.63
CA ASN A 384 -8.57 18.28 9.95
C ASN A 384 -8.99 19.68 10.48
N LYS A 385 -8.10 20.68 10.35
CA LYS A 385 -8.38 22.07 10.79
C LYS A 385 -9.56 22.69 10.04
N ASN A 386 -9.83 22.24 8.82
CA ASN A 386 -10.97 22.67 8.02
C ASN A 386 -12.17 21.73 8.15
N GLU A 387 -12.16 20.81 9.13
CA GLU A 387 -13.23 19.83 9.40
C GLU A 387 -13.62 18.98 8.18
N LEU A 388 -12.64 18.72 7.31
CA LEU A 388 -12.78 17.85 6.13
C LEU A 388 -12.29 16.43 6.44
N ALA A 389 -12.84 15.46 5.72
CA ALA A 389 -12.41 14.08 5.82
C ALA A 389 -10.90 13.94 5.53
N PRO A 390 -10.19 13.01 6.20
CA PRO A 390 -8.77 12.82 5.98
C PRO A 390 -8.46 12.43 4.53
N PRO A 391 -7.24 12.72 4.03
CA PRO A 391 -6.85 12.33 2.68
C PRO A 391 -6.84 10.81 2.53
N ALA A 392 -7.34 10.31 1.40
CA ALA A 392 -7.21 8.91 1.02
C ALA A 392 -5.95 8.70 0.19
N LEU A 393 -5.19 7.66 0.53
CA LEU A 393 -3.92 7.33 -0.11
C LEU A 393 -4.00 5.94 -0.73
N ILE A 394 -3.59 5.81 -1.98
CA ILE A 394 -3.53 4.52 -2.68
C ILE A 394 -2.12 4.34 -3.25
N SER A 395 -1.46 3.26 -2.87
CA SER A 395 -0.19 2.84 -3.46
C SER A 395 -0.41 1.62 -4.34
N ARG A 396 0.04 1.72 -5.59
CA ARG A 396 0.05 0.65 -6.59
C ARG A 396 1.49 0.35 -7.00
N PRO A 397 1.77 -0.81 -7.60
CA PRO A 397 3.13 -1.16 -8.04
C PRO A 397 3.74 -0.18 -9.05
N ASP A 398 2.93 0.61 -9.72
CA ASP A 398 3.32 1.53 -10.78
C ASP A 398 3.00 3.00 -10.50
N GLY A 399 2.34 3.30 -9.38
CA GLY A 399 1.92 4.66 -9.06
C GLY A 399 1.43 4.86 -7.64
N PHE A 400 1.32 6.12 -7.27
CA PHE A 400 0.78 6.58 -6.00
C PHE A 400 -0.29 7.63 -6.25
N SER A 401 -1.41 7.57 -5.56
CA SER A 401 -2.42 8.64 -5.61
C SER A 401 -2.79 9.13 -4.23
N ILE A 402 -3.08 10.43 -4.16
CA ILE A 402 -3.66 11.09 -3.01
C ILE A 402 -4.98 11.73 -3.43
N THR A 403 -6.02 11.49 -2.65
CA THR A 403 -7.35 12.10 -2.85
C THR A 403 -7.69 12.99 -1.66
N LEU A 404 -8.01 14.25 -1.94
CA LEU A 404 -8.50 15.23 -0.99
C LEU A 404 -9.99 15.44 -1.26
N THR A 405 -10.86 15.15 -0.29
CA THR A 405 -12.29 15.34 -0.45
C THR A 405 -12.76 16.64 0.18
N ASN A 406 -13.80 17.26 -0.38
CA ASN A 406 -14.47 18.43 0.24
C ASN A 406 -15.61 18.01 1.19
N ARG A 407 -15.74 16.70 1.45
CA ARG A 407 -16.74 16.16 2.36
C ARG A 407 -16.40 16.54 3.80
N ALA A 408 -17.37 17.08 4.50
CA ALA A 408 -17.23 17.34 5.92
C ALA A 408 -16.90 16.05 6.68
N MET A 409 -16.03 16.17 7.68
CA MET A 409 -15.59 15.06 8.52
C MET A 409 -16.75 14.47 9.32
N TYR A 410 -17.66 15.35 9.73
CA TYR A 410 -18.81 15.02 10.57
C TYR A 410 -20.10 15.22 9.80
N SER A 411 -21.04 14.28 9.93
CA SER A 411 -22.40 14.44 9.45
C SER A 411 -23.15 15.54 10.23
N HIS A 412 -24.30 16.00 9.72
CA HIS A 412 -25.12 16.95 10.45
C HIS A 412 -25.56 16.40 11.83
N LEU A 413 -25.84 15.11 11.92
CA LEU A 413 -26.19 14.44 13.18
C LEU A 413 -24.99 14.38 14.14
N ASP A 414 -23.79 14.14 13.62
CA ASP A 414 -22.56 14.17 14.42
C ASP A 414 -22.30 15.56 14.97
N LEU A 415 -22.50 16.60 14.16
CA LEU A 415 -22.34 17.99 14.59
C LEU A 415 -23.37 18.37 15.66
N LEU A 416 -24.64 17.95 15.52
CA LEU A 416 -25.66 18.13 16.53
C LEU A 416 -25.35 17.41 17.85
N TRP A 417 -24.73 16.22 17.76
CA TRP A 417 -24.27 15.51 18.94
C TRP A 417 -23.07 16.21 19.58
N LEU A 418 -22.07 16.58 18.80
CA LEU A 418 -20.85 17.24 19.26
C LEU A 418 -21.13 18.63 19.85
N SER A 419 -22.15 19.36 19.34
CA SER A 419 -22.50 20.68 19.85
C SER A 419 -22.89 20.69 21.34
N GLN A 420 -23.31 19.56 21.90
CA GLN A 420 -23.59 19.42 23.33
C GLN A 420 -22.31 19.54 24.19
N PHE A 421 -21.14 19.46 23.57
CA PHE A 421 -19.81 19.52 24.20
C PHE A 421 -18.99 20.75 23.78
N ASP A 422 -19.60 21.75 23.08
CA ASP A 422 -18.90 22.95 22.58
C ASP A 422 -18.23 23.79 23.67
N HIS A 423 -18.69 23.65 24.92
CA HIS A 423 -18.07 24.30 26.08
C HIS A 423 -16.73 23.66 26.52
N LEU A 424 -16.34 22.55 25.91
CA LEU A 424 -15.10 21.84 26.18
C LEU A 424 -14.11 22.04 25.03
N ALA A 425 -12.83 22.20 25.39
CA ALA A 425 -11.76 22.20 24.39
C ALA A 425 -11.44 20.76 23.96
N LEU A 426 -12.14 20.28 22.93
CA LEU A 426 -12.01 18.93 22.42
C LEU A 426 -11.09 18.89 21.20
N ASP A 427 -10.09 18.03 21.24
CA ASP A 427 -9.33 17.67 20.05
C ASP A 427 -10.06 16.63 19.19
N ARG A 428 -9.45 16.26 18.06
CA ARG A 428 -10.01 15.30 17.10
C ARG A 428 -10.25 13.93 17.71
N GLU A 429 -9.26 13.44 18.44
CA GLU A 429 -9.28 12.13 19.07
C GLU A 429 -10.41 12.04 20.08
N MET A 430 -10.59 13.08 20.88
CA MET A 430 -11.68 13.20 21.84
C MET A 430 -13.05 13.21 21.13
N LYS A 431 -13.20 14.00 20.06
CA LYS A 431 -14.43 14.03 19.25
C LYS A 431 -14.76 12.66 18.66
N SER A 432 -13.76 11.94 18.16
CA SER A 432 -13.94 10.58 17.63
C SER A 432 -14.44 9.59 18.69
N VAL A 433 -13.96 9.69 19.92
CA VAL A 433 -14.44 8.85 21.03
C VAL A 433 -15.87 9.25 21.44
N ILE A 434 -16.19 10.54 21.46
CA ILE A 434 -17.54 11.04 21.79
C ILE A 434 -18.59 10.52 20.80
N LEU A 435 -18.23 10.43 19.52
CA LEU A 435 -19.10 9.90 18.47
C LEU A 435 -19.45 8.42 18.67
N LEU A 436 -18.56 7.62 19.27
CA LEU A 436 -18.86 6.21 19.58
C LEU A 436 -20.04 6.06 20.55
N GLY A 437 -20.25 7.06 21.40
CA GLY A 437 -21.30 7.05 22.42
C GLY A 437 -22.61 7.76 22.01
N GLN A 438 -22.80 8.07 20.73
CA GLN A 438 -24.08 8.60 20.22
C GLN A 438 -25.24 7.70 20.63
N GLU A 439 -26.39 8.29 20.90
CA GLU A 439 -27.60 7.55 21.30
C GLU A 439 -27.44 6.69 22.56
N GLY A 440 -26.46 7.00 23.40
CA GLY A 440 -26.20 6.27 24.63
C GLY A 440 -25.52 4.91 24.42
N ARG A 441 -24.91 4.66 23.28
CA ARG A 441 -24.20 3.41 22.99
C ARG A 441 -23.07 3.18 23.99
N ILE A 442 -22.93 1.91 24.39
CA ILE A 442 -21.81 1.44 25.22
C ILE A 442 -20.75 0.83 24.29
N PHE A 443 -19.51 1.23 24.46
CA PHE A 443 -18.42 0.80 23.59
C PHE A 443 -17.20 0.28 24.36
N SER A 444 -16.30 -0.37 23.66
CA SER A 444 -15.13 -1.06 24.19
C SER A 444 -13.85 -0.25 24.01
N ALA A 445 -12.79 -0.65 24.72
CA ALA A 445 -11.45 -0.11 24.54
C ALA A 445 -10.91 -0.32 23.11
N LEU A 446 -11.27 -1.44 22.48
CA LEU A 446 -10.87 -1.74 21.11
C LEU A 446 -11.51 -0.77 20.12
N GLN A 447 -12.81 -0.47 20.30
CA GLN A 447 -13.50 0.50 19.43
C GLN A 447 -12.94 1.92 19.58
N ILE A 448 -12.52 2.34 20.78
CA ILE A 448 -11.77 3.60 20.94
C ILE A 448 -10.48 3.57 20.13
N TRP A 449 -9.71 2.49 20.27
CA TRP A 449 -8.44 2.30 19.56
C TRP A 449 -8.61 2.37 18.03
N GLU A 450 -9.61 1.68 17.52
CA GLU A 450 -9.94 1.64 16.08
C GLU A 450 -10.42 3.01 15.56
N ALA A 451 -11.30 3.68 16.30
CA ALA A 451 -11.87 4.98 15.91
C ALA A 451 -10.82 6.10 15.86
N VAL A 452 -9.83 6.05 16.74
CA VAL A 452 -8.79 7.08 16.84
C VAL A 452 -7.58 6.76 15.98
N GLY A 453 -7.34 5.47 15.65
CA GLY A 453 -6.17 5.04 14.86
C GLY A 453 -4.84 5.21 15.60
N ILE A 454 -4.85 5.33 16.92
CA ILE A 454 -3.64 5.44 17.75
C ILE A 454 -2.89 4.11 17.74
N VAL A 455 -1.58 4.18 17.49
CA VAL A 455 -0.69 3.01 17.49
C VAL A 455 0.02 2.87 18.83
N ASP A 456 0.24 3.97 19.55
CA ASP A 456 0.96 4.01 20.83
C ASP A 456 0.03 3.82 22.03
N THR A 457 0.44 2.93 22.94
CA THR A 457 -0.34 2.61 24.15
C THR A 457 -0.38 3.78 25.14
N GLU A 458 0.69 4.59 25.20
CA GLU A 458 0.76 5.72 26.11
C GLU A 458 -0.14 6.88 25.66
N ASP A 459 -0.22 7.13 24.34
CA ASP A 459 -1.13 8.14 23.78
C ASP A 459 -2.58 7.73 23.97
N TYR A 460 -2.90 6.45 23.78
CA TYR A 460 -4.22 5.92 24.13
C TYR A 460 -4.57 6.15 25.61
N ARG A 461 -3.61 5.88 26.50
CA ARG A 461 -3.81 6.07 27.95
C ARG A 461 -4.09 7.52 28.28
N LYS A 462 -3.29 8.45 27.74
CA LYS A 462 -3.47 9.90 27.95
C LYS A 462 -4.83 10.39 27.45
N LEU A 463 -5.25 9.95 26.26
CA LEU A 463 -6.56 10.29 25.71
C LEU A 463 -7.70 9.84 26.63
N VAL A 464 -7.68 8.58 27.03
CA VAL A 464 -8.71 8.00 27.92
C VAL A 464 -8.71 8.69 29.27
N GLU A 465 -7.56 8.94 29.89
CA GLU A 465 -7.42 9.67 31.16
C GLU A 465 -7.94 11.12 31.03
N SER A 466 -7.65 11.80 29.92
CA SER A 466 -8.13 13.15 29.66
C SER A 466 -9.66 13.20 29.56
N LEU A 467 -10.27 12.26 28.83
CA LEU A 467 -11.72 12.16 28.70
C LEU A 467 -12.41 11.83 30.03
N PHE A 468 -11.81 11.00 30.87
CA PHE A 468 -12.29 10.77 32.24
C PHE A 468 -12.18 12.02 33.11
N LYS A 469 -11.07 12.75 33.01
CA LYS A 469 -10.81 13.97 33.81
C LYS A 469 -11.81 15.08 33.52
N ILE A 470 -12.20 15.25 32.25
CA ILE A 470 -13.23 16.25 31.86
C ILE A 470 -14.65 15.74 32.05
N GLY A 471 -14.84 14.50 32.55
CA GLY A 471 -16.14 13.92 32.89
C GLY A 471 -16.97 13.45 31.69
N VAL A 472 -16.38 13.43 30.49
CA VAL A 472 -17.05 13.02 29.25
C VAL A 472 -17.13 11.50 29.12
N LEU A 473 -16.05 10.79 29.48
CA LEU A 473 -16.01 9.33 29.44
C LEU A 473 -16.31 8.76 30.83
N GLN A 474 -17.20 7.79 30.88
CA GLN A 474 -17.56 7.10 32.13
C GLN A 474 -17.51 5.58 31.95
N ASN A 475 -17.26 4.84 33.02
CA ASN A 475 -17.41 3.40 33.05
C ASN A 475 -18.88 3.08 33.33
N GLU A 476 -19.61 2.56 32.36
CA GLU A 476 -20.97 2.03 32.57
C GLU A 476 -20.93 0.72 33.39
N ILE A 477 -19.89 -0.06 33.18
CA ILE A 477 -19.63 -1.28 33.94
C ILE A 477 -18.25 -1.14 34.60
N GLU A 478 -18.22 -1.33 35.90
CA GLU A 478 -16.98 -1.26 36.68
C GLU A 478 -15.94 -2.25 36.16
N ARG A 479 -14.67 -1.81 36.15
CA ARG A 479 -13.57 -2.54 35.48
C ARG A 479 -13.44 -4.00 35.90
N ASP A 480 -13.56 -4.29 37.19
CA ASP A 480 -13.41 -5.66 37.72
C ASP A 480 -14.61 -6.53 37.35
N THR A 481 -15.82 -5.96 37.41
CA THR A 481 -17.04 -6.63 37.00
C THR A 481 -17.01 -6.92 35.49
N ALA A 482 -16.61 -5.94 34.67
CA ALA A 482 -16.45 -6.12 33.22
C ALA A 482 -15.44 -7.23 32.90
N ARG A 483 -14.33 -7.32 33.66
CA ARG A 483 -13.31 -8.36 33.49
C ARG A 483 -13.85 -9.77 33.82
N ARG A 484 -14.62 -9.91 34.88
CA ARG A 484 -15.27 -11.20 35.25
C ARG A 484 -16.28 -11.63 34.17
N ILE A 485 -17.11 -10.70 33.69
CA ILE A 485 -18.10 -11.00 32.64
C ILE A 485 -17.40 -11.37 31.33
N ALA A 486 -16.36 -10.64 30.93
CA ALA A 486 -15.59 -10.91 29.72
C ALA A 486 -14.96 -12.33 29.77
N GLN A 487 -14.37 -12.71 30.91
CA GLN A 487 -13.83 -14.06 31.13
C GLN A 487 -14.93 -15.14 31.02
N LYS A 488 -16.07 -14.91 31.67
CA LYS A 488 -17.21 -15.87 31.61
C LYS A 488 -17.74 -16.04 30.17
N LYS A 489 -17.75 -14.95 29.39
CA LYS A 489 -18.20 -14.95 27.98
C LYS A 489 -17.10 -15.33 26.98
N LYS A 490 -15.86 -15.60 27.44
CA LYS A 490 -14.68 -15.90 26.60
C LYS A 490 -14.40 -14.79 25.56
N ILE A 491 -14.66 -13.55 25.91
CA ILE A 491 -14.40 -12.36 25.05
C ILE A 491 -13.12 -11.68 25.56
N PRO A 492 -12.20 -11.26 24.67
CA PRO A 492 -11.03 -10.47 25.08
C PRO A 492 -11.48 -9.20 25.83
N PHE A 493 -10.88 -8.91 26.98
CA PHE A 493 -11.29 -7.78 27.82
C PHE A 493 -11.30 -6.43 27.08
N ARG A 494 -10.37 -6.23 26.13
CA ARG A 494 -10.30 -5.03 25.29
C ARG A 494 -11.53 -4.85 24.37
N SER A 495 -12.18 -5.94 23.99
CA SER A 495 -13.36 -5.96 23.10
C SER A 495 -14.67 -5.93 23.86
N PHE A 496 -14.62 -5.94 25.21
CA PHE A 496 -15.83 -5.92 26.02
C PHE A 496 -16.35 -4.47 26.19
N PRO A 497 -17.61 -4.17 25.76
CA PRO A 497 -18.21 -2.84 25.91
C PRO A 497 -18.38 -2.48 27.38
N ARG A 498 -17.85 -1.31 27.80
CA ARG A 498 -17.89 -0.87 29.20
C ARG A 498 -17.85 0.64 29.37
N TYR A 499 -17.61 1.39 28.29
CA TYR A 499 -17.53 2.84 28.33
C TYR A 499 -18.79 3.44 27.78
N LYS A 500 -19.17 4.59 28.34
CA LYS A 500 -20.31 5.43 27.92
C LYS A 500 -19.89 6.88 27.90
N ILE A 501 -20.50 7.67 27.01
CA ILE A 501 -20.33 9.12 26.98
C ILE A 501 -21.38 9.77 27.88
N SER A 502 -20.94 10.67 28.73
CA SER A 502 -21.74 11.54 29.57
C SER A 502 -21.57 13.00 29.17
N ILE A 503 -22.63 13.78 29.20
CA ILE A 503 -22.58 15.21 28.91
C ILE A 503 -22.30 15.94 30.24
N PRO A 504 -21.10 16.55 30.44
CA PRO A 504 -20.79 17.26 31.68
C PRO A 504 -21.74 18.46 31.84
N GLY A 505 -22.38 18.58 33.00
CA GLY A 505 -23.30 19.69 33.29
C GLY A 505 -24.80 19.42 33.11
N LYS A 506 -25.19 18.30 32.47
CA LYS A 506 -26.58 17.81 32.56
C LYS A 506 -26.74 16.93 33.81
N VAL A 507 -27.28 17.49 34.87
CA VAL A 507 -27.75 16.70 36.04
C VAL A 507 -28.90 15.83 35.53
N SER A 508 -28.76 14.54 35.61
CA SER A 508 -29.86 13.61 35.38
C SER A 508 -30.96 13.85 36.42
N GLU A 509 -32.05 14.45 36.03
CA GLU A 509 -33.27 14.45 36.83
C GLU A 509 -33.75 12.98 36.91
N GLY A 510 -33.66 12.40 38.09
CA GLY A 510 -34.23 11.09 38.39
C GLY A 510 -33.34 10.15 39.17
N GLY A 511 -33.49 10.18 40.52
CA GLY A 511 -32.98 9.10 41.36
C GLY A 511 -32.31 9.53 42.65
N GLN A 512 -33.07 9.96 43.63
CA GLN A 512 -32.64 9.90 45.03
C GLN A 512 -32.37 8.43 45.39
N SER A 513 -31.21 8.15 45.90
CA SER A 513 -30.90 6.86 46.54
C SER A 513 -30.56 7.12 47.99
N GLU A 514 -31.46 6.69 48.86
CA GLU A 514 -31.10 6.31 50.22
C GLU A 514 -30.40 4.96 50.24
N GLY A 515 -29.45 4.89 51.13
CA GLY A 515 -28.60 3.71 51.26
C GLY A 515 -29.26 2.57 52.06
N SER A 516 -28.61 1.48 52.00
CA SER A 516 -28.39 0.42 52.98
C SER A 516 -28.88 -0.99 52.64
N PHE A 517 -27.91 -1.89 52.66
CA PHE A 517 -27.93 -3.26 53.20
C PHE A 517 -28.78 -4.41 52.59
N LEU A 518 -28.05 -5.45 52.25
CA LEU A 518 -28.26 -6.90 52.46
C LEU A 518 -29.08 -7.73 51.46
N SER A 519 -28.36 -8.72 51.01
CA SER A 519 -28.71 -10.16 50.89
C SER A 519 -29.68 -10.64 49.81
N ASP A 520 -29.12 -11.55 49.07
CA ASP A 520 -29.63 -12.85 48.61
C ASP A 520 -30.98 -13.05 47.91
N GLU A 521 -30.84 -13.90 46.93
CA GLU A 521 -31.76 -14.88 46.38
C GLU A 521 -32.69 -14.49 45.21
N LYS A 522 -32.43 -15.27 44.14
CA LYS A 522 -33.39 -15.84 43.19
C LYS A 522 -34.53 -14.98 42.66
N SER A 523 -34.51 -14.78 41.34
CA SER A 523 -35.69 -15.18 40.55
C SER A 523 -35.40 -15.14 39.05
N LYS A 524 -35.72 -16.24 38.42
CA LYS A 524 -36.10 -16.35 36.99
C LYS A 524 -37.38 -15.58 36.79
N ALA A 525 -37.49 -14.82 35.68
CA ALA A 525 -38.68 -14.82 34.83
C ALA A 525 -38.56 -13.81 33.70
N ALA A 526 -38.73 -14.31 32.51
CA ALA A 526 -39.58 -13.82 31.43
C ALA A 526 -39.62 -12.31 31.15
N LEU A 527 -39.11 -11.94 30.00
CA LEU A 527 -39.53 -10.73 29.28
C LEU A 527 -40.49 -11.16 28.18
N ASP A 528 -41.73 -10.81 28.40
CA ASP A 528 -42.79 -10.85 27.41
C ASP A 528 -42.91 -9.51 26.68
N SER A 529 -43.30 -9.65 25.45
CA SER A 529 -43.50 -8.62 24.44
C SER A 529 -44.70 -7.75 24.69
N SER A 530 -44.65 -6.47 24.29
CA SER A 530 -45.81 -5.81 23.63
C SER A 530 -45.43 -4.47 22.97
N THR A 531 -45.48 -4.42 21.69
CA THR A 531 -46.37 -3.64 20.79
C THR A 531 -46.35 -2.13 20.86
N LEU A 532 -45.93 -1.50 19.76
CA LEU A 532 -46.64 -0.40 19.11
C LEU A 532 -46.12 -0.24 17.66
N GLN A 533 -47.01 -0.45 16.71
CA GLN A 533 -46.84 -0.12 15.27
C GLN A 533 -47.28 1.35 15.03
N PRO A 534 -46.79 1.94 13.93
CA PRO A 534 -47.62 2.86 13.14
C PRO A 534 -47.91 2.32 11.73
N GLU A 535 -49.11 2.61 11.32
CA GLU A 535 -49.81 2.26 10.08
C GLU A 535 -49.08 2.76 8.82
N VAL A 536 -49.12 1.95 7.79
CA VAL A 536 -48.73 2.31 6.41
C VAL A 536 -49.95 2.16 5.50
N LEU A 537 -50.24 3.22 4.78
CA LEU A 537 -51.24 3.26 3.71
C LEU A 537 -50.78 2.49 2.47
N VAL A 538 -51.68 1.63 2.03
CA VAL A 538 -51.52 0.76 0.84
C VAL A 538 -52.12 1.42 -0.39
N SER A 539 -51.44 1.35 -1.55
CA SER A 539 -52.11 1.41 -2.85
C SER A 539 -51.74 0.18 -3.68
N LYS A 540 -52.78 -0.46 -4.20
CA LYS A 540 -52.80 -1.75 -4.91
C LYS A 540 -52.42 -1.59 -6.39
N GLY A 541 -51.79 -2.61 -6.94
CA GLY A 541 -51.76 -2.90 -8.36
C GLY A 541 -51.41 -4.38 -8.62
N HIS A 542 -52.40 -5.11 -9.14
CA HIS A 542 -52.39 -6.53 -9.42
C HIS A 542 -51.54 -6.91 -10.66
N ALA A 543 -50.87 -8.07 -10.62
CA ALA A 543 -50.95 -9.10 -11.65
C ALA A 543 -50.38 -10.42 -11.15
N GLU A 544 -51.18 -11.47 -11.24
CA GLU A 544 -50.90 -12.87 -10.95
C GLU A 544 -50.04 -13.50 -12.06
N VAL A 545 -49.20 -14.48 -11.70
CA VAL A 545 -49.09 -15.80 -12.39
C VAL A 545 -48.34 -16.78 -11.43
N GLU A 546 -48.89 -18.00 -11.37
CA GLU A 546 -48.53 -19.18 -10.58
C GLU A 546 -47.18 -19.83 -11.01
N GLU A 547 -46.46 -20.50 -10.17
CA GLU A 547 -46.37 -21.88 -9.72
C GLU A 547 -45.07 -22.20 -8.99
N GLY A 548 -45.17 -22.64 -7.78
CA GLY A 548 -44.78 -23.94 -7.26
C GLY A 548 -43.29 -24.23 -7.00
N THR A 549 -42.72 -23.68 -5.91
CA THR A 549 -41.75 -24.42 -5.06
C THR A 549 -41.73 -23.79 -3.68
N GLU A 550 -41.84 -24.60 -2.63
CA GLU A 550 -41.92 -24.16 -1.23
C GLU A 550 -40.80 -23.20 -0.85
N ARG A 551 -41.13 -21.92 -0.74
CA ARG A 551 -40.25 -20.86 -0.24
C ARG A 551 -40.34 -20.84 1.29
N LYS A 552 -39.32 -21.36 1.96
CA LYS A 552 -39.14 -21.12 3.39
C LYS A 552 -38.96 -19.62 3.64
N GLU A 553 -39.83 -19.05 4.46
CA GLU A 553 -39.74 -17.65 4.89
C GLU A 553 -38.40 -17.38 5.58
N ILE A 554 -37.77 -16.28 5.17
CA ILE A 554 -36.50 -15.82 5.76
C ILE A 554 -36.86 -15.00 6.98
N SER A 555 -36.59 -15.52 8.18
CA SER A 555 -36.79 -14.81 9.44
C SER A 555 -35.59 -13.95 9.87
N GLY A 556 -34.58 -13.71 9.00
CA GLY A 556 -33.39 -12.91 9.33
C GLY A 556 -32.57 -12.50 8.10
N GLY A 557 -31.70 -11.51 8.25
CA GLY A 557 -30.83 -10.95 7.20
C GLY A 557 -29.62 -11.82 6.83
N LYS A 558 -29.51 -13.07 7.31
CA LYS A 558 -28.29 -13.91 7.18
C LYS A 558 -28.40 -14.97 6.09
N LEU A 559 -27.41 -14.99 5.19
CA LEU A 559 -27.31 -15.93 4.07
C LEU A 559 -26.05 -16.78 4.18
N PHE A 560 -26.11 -17.99 3.63
CA PHE A 560 -25.00 -18.90 3.41
C PHE A 560 -24.62 -18.87 1.94
N ILE A 561 -23.33 -18.69 1.64
CA ILE A 561 -22.78 -18.65 0.29
C ILE A 561 -21.87 -19.85 0.12
N ALA A 562 -22.08 -20.65 -0.92
CA ALA A 562 -21.24 -21.80 -1.24
C ALA A 562 -20.67 -21.69 -2.67
N ASN A 563 -19.76 -22.61 -3.02
CA ASN A 563 -18.99 -22.65 -4.26
C ASN A 563 -18.01 -21.49 -4.42
N LEU A 564 -17.53 -20.91 -3.30
CA LEU A 564 -16.49 -19.90 -3.32
C LEU A 564 -15.16 -20.47 -3.84
N PRO A 565 -14.46 -19.77 -4.74
CA PRO A 565 -13.10 -20.12 -5.13
C PRO A 565 -12.16 -20.16 -3.93
N LEU A 566 -11.14 -21.04 -3.94
CA LEU A 566 -10.15 -21.13 -2.86
C LEU A 566 -9.35 -19.84 -2.64
N LYS A 567 -9.27 -18.99 -3.69
CA LYS A 567 -8.57 -17.69 -3.69
C LYS A 567 -9.52 -16.50 -3.47
N ALA A 568 -10.78 -16.73 -3.10
CA ALA A 568 -11.73 -15.64 -2.90
C ALA A 568 -11.23 -14.64 -1.84
N ILE A 569 -11.39 -13.34 -2.14
CA ILE A 569 -11.00 -12.21 -1.29
C ILE A 569 -12.25 -11.64 -0.63
N ASP A 570 -12.17 -11.31 0.66
CA ASP A 570 -13.34 -10.85 1.42
C ASP A 570 -13.87 -9.51 0.88
N ASN A 571 -12.97 -8.60 0.45
CA ASN A 571 -13.37 -7.32 -0.12
C ASN A 571 -14.14 -7.48 -1.44
N ASP A 572 -13.71 -8.37 -2.33
CA ASP A 572 -14.41 -8.61 -3.59
C ASP A 572 -15.82 -9.17 -3.36
N LEU A 573 -15.97 -10.04 -2.34
CA LEU A 573 -17.28 -10.57 -1.96
C LEU A 573 -18.13 -9.50 -1.30
N TYR A 574 -17.52 -8.62 -0.50
CA TYR A 574 -18.21 -7.48 0.07
C TYR A 574 -18.76 -6.57 -1.03
N ASP A 575 -17.93 -6.22 -2.02
CA ASP A 575 -18.33 -5.37 -3.15
C ASP A 575 -19.42 -6.04 -3.99
N LEU A 576 -19.30 -7.34 -4.27
CA LEU A 576 -20.27 -8.11 -5.03
C LEU A 576 -21.66 -8.14 -4.37
N PHE A 577 -21.73 -8.18 -3.04
CA PHE A 577 -22.98 -8.29 -2.31
C PHE A 577 -23.50 -6.94 -1.78
N SER A 578 -22.67 -5.90 -1.70
CA SER A 578 -23.07 -4.57 -1.24
C SER A 578 -24.11 -3.90 -2.15
N VAL A 579 -24.21 -4.31 -3.41
CA VAL A 579 -25.24 -3.85 -4.37
C VAL A 579 -26.67 -4.20 -3.92
N PHE A 580 -26.85 -5.18 -3.03
CA PHE A 580 -28.16 -5.59 -2.51
C PHE A 580 -28.55 -4.87 -1.23
N GLY A 581 -27.59 -4.19 -0.58
CA GLY A 581 -27.82 -3.40 0.63
C GLY A 581 -26.64 -3.44 1.60
N THR A 582 -26.80 -2.77 2.74
CA THR A 582 -25.76 -2.66 3.77
C THR A 582 -25.46 -4.03 4.38
N ILE A 583 -24.18 -4.43 4.35
CA ILE A 583 -23.68 -5.67 4.93
C ILE A 583 -23.24 -5.40 6.36
N VAL A 584 -23.79 -6.13 7.30
CA VAL A 584 -23.45 -6.06 8.73
C VAL A 584 -22.26 -6.96 9.06
N GLU A 585 -22.24 -8.18 8.52
CA GLU A 585 -21.14 -9.12 8.72
C GLU A 585 -20.90 -9.95 7.46
N LEU A 586 -19.64 -10.09 7.07
CA LEU A 586 -19.17 -11.05 6.06
C LEU A 586 -18.12 -11.96 6.70
N LYS A 587 -18.36 -13.28 6.69
CA LYS A 587 -17.51 -14.27 7.34
C LYS A 587 -17.16 -15.39 6.38
N VAL A 588 -15.89 -15.46 5.95
CA VAL A 588 -15.39 -16.50 5.04
C VAL A 588 -14.37 -17.37 5.78
N PRO A 589 -14.75 -18.59 6.21
CA PRO A 589 -13.82 -19.49 6.90
C PRO A 589 -12.62 -19.85 6.02
N ARG A 590 -11.38 -19.73 6.57
CA ARG A 590 -10.13 -20.02 5.89
C ARG A 590 -9.32 -21.10 6.61
N ARG A 591 -8.52 -21.83 5.83
CA ARG A 591 -7.48 -22.72 6.35
C ARG A 591 -6.23 -22.55 5.48
N TYR A 592 -5.08 -22.25 6.10
CA TYR A 592 -3.83 -21.93 5.40
C TYR A 592 -4.00 -20.85 4.31
N ASN A 593 -4.67 -19.75 4.67
CA ASN A 593 -4.97 -18.60 3.78
C ASN A 593 -5.85 -18.90 2.55
N LYS A 594 -6.45 -20.12 2.47
CA LYS A 594 -7.40 -20.50 1.42
C LYS A 594 -8.80 -20.61 2.02
N THR A 595 -9.83 -20.19 1.27
CA THR A 595 -11.23 -20.33 1.71
C THR A 595 -11.59 -21.82 1.82
N LYS A 596 -12.51 -22.14 2.72
CA LYS A 596 -13.11 -23.49 2.78
C LYS A 596 -14.19 -23.71 1.71
N GLY A 597 -14.34 -22.79 0.74
CA GLY A 597 -15.32 -22.88 -0.34
C GLY A 597 -16.72 -22.38 0.03
N TYR A 598 -16.90 -21.79 1.21
CA TYR A 598 -18.16 -21.22 1.66
C TYR A 598 -17.94 -20.00 2.57
N GLY A 599 -19.01 -19.20 2.74
CA GLY A 599 -19.05 -18.04 3.63
C GLY A 599 -20.45 -17.75 4.14
N PHE A 600 -20.56 -16.79 5.03
CA PHE A 600 -21.80 -16.26 5.57
C PHE A 600 -21.82 -14.76 5.38
N ILE A 601 -22.97 -14.22 4.99
CA ILE A 601 -23.20 -12.81 4.87
C ILE A 601 -24.47 -12.42 5.62
N GLU A 602 -24.42 -11.33 6.35
CA GLU A 602 -25.55 -10.79 7.09
C GLU A 602 -25.82 -9.37 6.63
N PHE A 603 -27.02 -9.12 6.16
CA PHE A 603 -27.50 -7.81 5.76
C PHE A 603 -28.24 -7.13 6.89
N GLU A 604 -28.16 -5.82 6.93
CA GLU A 604 -28.90 -5.00 7.89
C GLU A 604 -30.42 -5.15 7.74
N LEU A 605 -30.90 -5.26 6.51
CA LEU A 605 -32.31 -5.42 6.19
C LEU A 605 -32.60 -6.81 5.61
N PRO A 606 -33.62 -7.54 6.12
CA PRO A 606 -34.05 -8.83 5.55
C PRO A 606 -34.45 -8.76 4.07
N SER A 607 -34.93 -7.60 3.60
CA SER A 607 -35.24 -7.33 2.18
C SER A 607 -34.01 -7.41 1.29
N SER A 608 -32.85 -6.93 1.76
CA SER A 608 -31.57 -7.01 1.07
C SER A 608 -31.08 -8.46 0.93
N ALA A 609 -31.21 -9.24 2.01
CA ALA A 609 -30.93 -10.68 1.97
C ALA A 609 -31.84 -11.42 0.97
N LYS A 610 -33.12 -11.05 0.90
CA LYS A 610 -34.06 -11.62 -0.06
C LYS A 610 -33.68 -11.25 -1.50
N ALA A 611 -33.31 -10.00 -1.77
CA ALA A 611 -32.84 -9.56 -3.10
C ALA A 611 -31.59 -10.32 -3.55
N ALA A 612 -30.62 -10.54 -2.65
CA ALA A 612 -29.43 -11.34 -2.94
C ALA A 612 -29.77 -12.83 -3.17
N LEU A 613 -30.75 -13.37 -2.44
CA LEU A 613 -31.20 -14.75 -2.61
C LEU A 613 -31.94 -14.96 -3.95
N ASP A 614 -32.70 -13.98 -4.42
CA ASP A 614 -33.41 -14.04 -5.71
C ASP A 614 -32.43 -14.12 -6.88
N GLN A 615 -31.16 -13.70 -6.70
CA GLN A 615 -30.05 -13.86 -7.68
C GLN A 615 -29.31 -15.20 -7.53
N HIS A 616 -29.87 -16.19 -6.83
CA HIS A 616 -29.29 -17.52 -6.67
C HIS A 616 -28.99 -18.18 -8.03
N GLY A 617 -27.70 -18.53 -8.25
CA GLY A 617 -27.24 -19.17 -9.49
C GLY A 617 -26.95 -18.22 -10.65
N GLU A 618 -27.21 -16.93 -10.53
CA GLU A 618 -26.85 -15.89 -11.51
C GLU A 618 -25.55 -15.17 -11.14
N LEU A 619 -25.25 -15.00 -9.86
CA LEU A 619 -24.02 -14.36 -9.40
C LEU A 619 -22.80 -15.22 -9.71
N VAL A 620 -21.86 -14.65 -10.46
CA VAL A 620 -20.59 -15.28 -10.84
C VAL A 620 -19.44 -14.53 -10.19
N TYR A 621 -18.53 -15.27 -9.54
CA TYR A 621 -17.30 -14.73 -8.98
C TYR A 621 -16.11 -15.62 -9.34
N LEU A 622 -15.09 -15.05 -10.01
CA LEU A 622 -13.92 -15.76 -10.55
C LEU A 622 -14.32 -17.04 -11.31
N ASP A 623 -15.17 -16.89 -12.33
CA ASP A 623 -15.70 -17.94 -13.21
C ASP A 623 -16.50 -19.06 -12.52
N ARG A 624 -16.96 -18.84 -11.27
CA ARG A 624 -17.80 -19.78 -10.53
C ARG A 624 -19.14 -19.17 -10.18
N LYS A 625 -20.21 -19.87 -10.52
CA LYS A 625 -21.55 -19.50 -10.08
C LYS A 625 -21.70 -19.77 -8.58
N LEU A 626 -22.05 -18.72 -7.84
CA LEU A 626 -22.24 -18.81 -6.40
C LEU A 626 -23.58 -19.46 -6.06
N VAL A 627 -23.61 -20.26 -5.01
CA VAL A 627 -24.82 -20.87 -4.47
C VAL A 627 -25.20 -20.13 -3.20
N ILE A 628 -26.35 -19.42 -3.23
CA ILE A 628 -26.84 -18.62 -2.11
C ILE A 628 -28.03 -19.34 -1.47
N ARG A 629 -28.05 -19.46 -0.17
CA ARG A 629 -29.13 -20.12 0.60
C ARG A 629 -29.42 -19.34 1.90
N PRO A 630 -30.65 -19.38 2.45
CA PRO A 630 -30.89 -18.89 3.79
C PRO A 630 -30.01 -19.63 4.81
N SER A 631 -29.41 -18.89 5.73
CA SER A 631 -28.63 -19.50 6.82
C SER A 631 -29.59 -19.93 7.93
N THR A 632 -29.83 -21.24 8.09
CA THR A 632 -30.53 -21.78 9.26
C THR A 632 -29.52 -21.99 10.38
N ALA A 633 -29.91 -21.72 11.64
CA ALA A 633 -29.06 -21.80 12.85
C ALA A 633 -28.45 -23.18 13.18
N LYS A 634 -28.50 -24.15 12.27
CA LYS A 634 -27.98 -25.52 12.43
C LYS A 634 -26.83 -25.89 11.50
N SER A 635 -26.26 -24.97 10.75
CA SER A 635 -25.09 -25.26 9.90
C SER A 635 -23.82 -24.64 10.52
N LEU A 636 -23.40 -25.19 11.63
CA LEU A 636 -22.07 -25.06 12.22
C LEU A 636 -21.30 -26.34 12.01
#